data_25d1640678a9468a61890ac9a5110c82
#
_entry.id   25d1640678a9468a61890ac9a5110c82
#
_cell.length_a   1.000
_cell.length_b   1.000
_cell.length_c   1.000
_cell.angle_alpha   90.00
_cell.angle_beta   90.00
_cell.angle_gamma   90.00
#
_symmetry.space_group_name_H-M   'P 1'
#
loop_
_entity.id
_entity.type
_entity.pdbx_description
1 polymer ?
#
loop_
_entity_poly.entity_id
_entity_poly.type
_entity_poly.pdbx_seq_one_letter_code
_entity_poly.pdbx_strand_id
1 'polypeptide(L)'
;MATILLQAAGAMLGGVLGPVGSAIGSAAGALAGYAIDRALIDSTRHVEGPRLTGARPFTAEEGASIPRVYGSVRLGGTLIWATRFEETRTTKRQGSKGGPRVTEYSYFANAAFALCEGEIAGIRRIWADGREIDRNDVEIRIYRGSEDQPVDPLIEAKQGSGNAPAYRGLAYVVLDRFALADYGNRIPQFQFEILRPIGETAKQVRAVCLIPGATEYGLSPRLITQQKRPGDSSAANRHVLHAGTDLAASLDELQMLCPNLEHVALVATWFGNDLRAGQCKIRPMVTSRTSSGFSEAWTVSGVGVNAAVAVSWSGEGPAYGGTPSDRSIMAAIREIKARGLKVTLYPFVMMDVAADNTLPDPYGGTAQAPYPWRGRITSDPAPMRPGTADRTDAARSQVSAFCGMALRTQFATTADTVLFTGAPDDWGYRRFLLHFAHLAAAAGGVDAFLIGTELKGLTTLRDQNDGFPFVETLCALASDVRVILGANTAITYGADWSEYFGYHPADGSGDVYFHLDALWAHPAIDAVGIDNYMALSDWRDGDYSGPNPDGFREPYDSAGLRDAIAGGEGYDWYYASEEGRLRRERSPITDGAYGKPWVYRYKDLVGWWSNRHYNRAGGAEAQTSTAWVARSKPIWFTELVCPAVDKGPNQPNVFPDPKSVESAVPYFSSGGRSDLAQRRFLEAHARHWNPASADFNDADNPVSPLYGGRMVDMSRIYLWAWDARPFPAFPLRTDVWSDGDNCFHILTEIAENRSSRVSDRGRNRESSTVTTWSCVRVR
;
A
#
# COMPACT_ATOMS: atom_id res chain seq x y z
N MET A 1 22.38 -25.55 17.43
CA MET A 1 23.39 -26.61 17.12
C MET A 1 24.32 -26.83 18.30
N ALA A 2 24.84 -25.79 18.95
CA ALA A 2 25.68 -25.92 20.16
C ALA A 2 24.94 -26.61 21.31
N THR A 3 23.64 -26.36 21.48
CA THR A 3 22.82 -27.05 22.50
C THR A 3 22.86 -28.56 22.39
N ILE A 4 22.66 -29.09 21.18
CA ILE A 4 22.66 -30.55 20.95
C ILE A 4 24.06 -31.17 21.18
N LEU A 5 25.11 -30.51 20.69
CA LEU A 5 26.49 -30.98 20.82
C LEU A 5 26.94 -30.96 22.28
N LEU A 6 26.69 -29.88 23.01
CA LEU A 6 27.10 -29.78 24.42
C LEU A 6 26.23 -30.61 25.34
N GLN A 7 24.97 -30.87 25.02
CA GLN A 7 24.11 -31.83 25.71
C GLN A 7 24.67 -33.25 25.59
N ALA A 8 25.03 -33.66 24.37
CA ALA A 8 25.65 -34.98 24.15
C ALA A 8 27.00 -35.13 24.83
N ALA A 9 27.88 -34.10 24.75
CA ALA A 9 29.16 -34.09 25.44
C ALA A 9 29.02 -34.12 26.97
N GLY A 10 28.06 -33.35 27.50
CA GLY A 10 27.74 -33.33 28.93
C GLY A 10 27.21 -34.67 29.42
N ALA A 11 26.36 -35.34 28.64
CA ALA A 11 25.87 -36.68 28.95
C ALA A 11 27.02 -37.74 28.98
N MET A 12 27.96 -37.65 28.02
CA MET A 12 29.13 -38.52 27.98
C MET A 12 30.07 -38.32 29.18
N LEU A 13 30.39 -37.08 29.50
CA LEU A 13 31.27 -36.76 30.63
C LEU A 13 30.61 -37.10 31.98
N GLY A 14 29.33 -36.84 32.13
CA GLY A 14 28.56 -37.20 33.32
C GLY A 14 28.34 -38.70 33.46
N GLY A 15 28.35 -39.46 32.36
CA GLY A 15 28.17 -40.92 32.32
C GLY A 15 29.21 -41.68 33.11
N VAL A 16 30.42 -41.13 33.32
CA VAL A 16 31.47 -41.71 34.18
C VAL A 16 31.00 -41.81 35.64
N LEU A 17 30.02 -41.04 36.07
CA LEU A 17 29.44 -41.02 37.42
C LEU A 17 28.10 -41.78 37.47
N GLY A 18 27.76 -42.58 36.46
CA GLY A 18 26.55 -43.37 36.36
C GLY A 18 25.34 -42.65 35.79
N PRO A 19 24.15 -43.28 35.78
CA PRO A 19 22.97 -42.73 35.11
C PRO A 19 22.51 -41.36 35.62
N VAL A 20 22.66 -41.06 36.90
CA VAL A 20 22.33 -39.77 37.50
C VAL A 20 23.33 -38.70 37.06
N GLY A 21 24.62 -39.03 37.00
CA GLY A 21 25.68 -38.16 36.49
C GLY A 21 25.48 -37.81 35.01
N SER A 22 25.06 -38.80 34.18
CA SER A 22 24.71 -38.56 32.78
C SER A 22 23.56 -37.61 32.62
N ALA A 23 22.50 -37.74 33.43
CA ALA A 23 21.34 -36.81 33.38
C ALA A 23 21.70 -35.38 33.79
N ILE A 24 22.52 -35.22 34.85
CA ILE A 24 22.98 -33.89 35.32
C ILE A 24 23.94 -33.29 34.28
N GLY A 25 24.87 -34.06 33.74
CA GLY A 25 25.79 -33.62 32.68
C GLY A 25 25.06 -33.18 31.39
N SER A 26 24.04 -33.96 31.00
CA SER A 26 23.16 -33.61 29.86
C SER A 26 22.43 -32.28 30.07
N ALA A 27 21.86 -32.08 31.26
CA ALA A 27 21.16 -30.83 31.58
C ALA A 27 22.12 -29.62 31.63
N ALA A 28 23.28 -29.77 32.23
CA ALA A 28 24.28 -28.71 32.27
C ALA A 28 24.82 -28.38 30.87
N GLY A 29 25.09 -29.41 30.04
CA GLY A 29 25.51 -29.24 28.63
C GLY A 29 24.44 -28.58 27.78
N ALA A 30 23.15 -28.91 27.98
CA ALA A 30 22.03 -28.28 27.31
C ALA A 30 21.89 -26.78 27.64
N LEU A 31 22.04 -26.42 28.93
CA LEU A 31 22.01 -25.01 29.37
C LEU A 31 23.19 -24.21 28.80
N ALA A 32 24.39 -24.74 28.81
CA ALA A 32 25.57 -24.09 28.22
C ALA A 32 25.42 -23.95 26.71
N GLY A 33 24.93 -24.97 26.02
CA GLY A 33 24.68 -24.93 24.58
C GLY A 33 23.60 -23.96 24.21
N TYR A 34 22.50 -23.88 25.00
CA TYR A 34 21.43 -22.88 24.81
C TYR A 34 21.95 -21.44 24.93
N ALA A 35 22.83 -21.17 25.92
CA ALA A 35 23.43 -19.86 26.06
C ALA A 35 24.30 -19.47 24.84
N ILE A 36 25.05 -20.44 24.29
CA ILE A 36 25.88 -20.25 23.08
C ILE A 36 24.99 -20.09 21.83
N ASP A 37 23.98 -20.96 21.65
CA ASP A 37 23.06 -20.85 20.52
C ASP A 37 22.32 -19.51 20.57
N ARG A 38 21.91 -19.04 21.75
CA ARG A 38 21.28 -17.74 21.93
C ARG A 38 22.23 -16.59 21.62
N ALA A 39 23.49 -16.67 22.05
CA ALA A 39 24.49 -15.65 21.73
C ALA A 39 24.85 -15.63 20.23
N LEU A 40 24.78 -16.78 19.55
CA LEU A 40 24.98 -16.89 18.10
C LEU A 40 23.77 -16.42 17.31
N ILE A 41 22.54 -16.64 17.80
CA ILE A 41 21.30 -16.12 17.19
C ILE A 41 21.23 -14.61 17.36
N ASP A 42 21.60 -14.07 18.52
CA ASP A 42 21.71 -12.62 18.75
C ASP A 42 22.85 -11.97 17.91
N SER A 43 23.80 -12.78 17.38
CA SER A 43 24.88 -12.29 16.53
C SER A 43 24.52 -12.24 15.03
N THR A 44 23.33 -12.72 14.63
CA THR A 44 22.87 -12.57 13.25
C THR A 44 22.44 -11.13 13.00
N ARG A 45 23.40 -10.34 12.52
CA ARG A 45 23.31 -9.07 11.78
C ARG A 45 22.02 -8.26 12.04
N HIS A 46 21.96 -7.61 13.20
CA HIS A 46 21.31 -6.32 13.26
C HIS A 46 22.20 -5.33 12.50
N VAL A 47 21.77 -4.91 11.32
CA VAL A 47 22.26 -3.66 10.72
C VAL A 47 21.64 -2.55 11.56
N GLU A 48 22.30 -2.19 12.65
CA GLU A 48 21.98 -0.97 13.35
C GLU A 48 22.26 0.17 12.37
N GLY A 49 21.21 0.93 12.02
CA GLY A 49 21.41 2.24 11.44
C GLY A 49 22.33 3.07 12.33
N PRO A 50 22.88 4.21 11.84
CA PRO A 50 23.85 4.98 12.58
C PRO A 50 23.33 5.27 13.99
N ARG A 51 24.03 4.74 15.00
CA ARG A 51 23.74 5.04 16.40
C ARG A 51 23.85 6.54 16.55
N LEU A 52 22.79 7.17 17.03
CA LEU A 52 22.89 8.53 17.58
C LEU A 52 23.88 8.44 18.76
N THR A 53 25.16 8.68 18.49
CA THR A 53 26.18 8.87 19.51
C THR A 53 25.88 10.19 20.20
N GLY A 54 24.98 10.16 21.17
CA GLY A 54 24.55 11.36 21.90
C GLY A 54 23.12 11.33 22.44
N ALA A 55 22.34 10.26 22.22
CA ALA A 55 21.11 10.06 22.98
C ALA A 55 21.49 9.94 24.45
N ARG A 56 21.42 11.06 25.19
CA ARG A 56 21.67 11.08 26.62
C ARG A 56 20.70 10.10 27.28
N PRO A 57 21.18 9.28 28.22
CA PRO A 57 20.28 8.51 29.05
C PRO A 57 19.30 9.46 29.73
N PHE A 58 18.14 8.96 30.02
CA PHE A 58 17.13 9.51 30.86
C PHE A 58 17.73 10.42 31.98
N THR A 59 17.34 11.67 31.98
CA THR A 59 17.72 12.64 33.02
C THR A 59 16.47 13.18 33.68
N ALA A 60 16.57 13.43 34.99
CA ALA A 60 15.57 14.14 35.78
C ALA A 60 16.19 15.44 36.32
N GLU A 61 17.07 16.05 35.54
CA GLU A 61 17.74 17.30 35.94
C GLU A 61 16.83 18.48 35.68
N GLU A 62 16.65 19.32 36.71
CA GLU A 62 15.98 20.62 36.59
C GLU A 62 16.77 21.51 35.60
N GLY A 63 16.06 22.13 34.64
CA GLY A 63 16.68 22.94 33.59
C GLY A 63 17.22 22.17 32.39
N ALA A 64 17.03 20.84 32.33
CA ALA A 64 17.33 20.08 31.12
C ALA A 64 16.47 20.55 29.93
N SER A 65 17.10 20.74 28.76
CA SER A 65 16.39 21.20 27.57
C SER A 65 15.47 20.11 27.03
N ILE A 66 14.23 20.47 26.72
CA ILE A 66 13.31 19.60 25.98
C ILE A 66 13.62 19.72 24.49
N PRO A 67 13.86 18.61 23.77
CA PRO A 67 14.17 18.65 22.34
C PRO A 67 12.95 19.04 21.52
N ARG A 68 13.18 19.61 20.34
CA ARG A 68 12.19 19.69 19.25
C ARG A 68 12.56 18.70 18.16
N VAL A 69 11.62 17.87 17.75
CA VAL A 69 11.83 16.78 16.77
C VAL A 69 11.25 17.14 15.43
N TYR A 70 11.85 16.60 14.36
CA TYR A 70 11.37 16.66 12.99
C TYR A 70 11.55 15.29 12.35
N GLY A 71 10.50 14.79 11.72
CA GLY A 71 10.48 13.46 11.10
C GLY A 71 10.32 12.33 12.14
N SER A 72 10.98 11.20 11.91
CA SER A 72 10.99 10.06 12.82
C SER A 72 12.30 10.01 13.62
N VAL A 73 12.21 10.08 14.91
CA VAL A 73 13.39 10.16 15.80
C VAL A 73 13.21 9.22 16.99
N ARG A 74 14.25 8.42 17.27
CA ARG A 74 14.36 7.64 18.50
C ARG A 74 15.12 8.45 19.55
N LEU A 75 14.47 8.76 20.66
CA LEU A 75 15.09 9.53 21.75
C LEU A 75 14.72 8.98 23.13
N GLY A 76 15.50 9.33 24.15
CA GLY A 76 15.19 9.07 25.54
C GLY A 76 14.15 10.06 26.09
N GLY A 77 13.30 9.59 26.99
CA GLY A 77 12.36 10.48 27.70
C GLY A 77 13.02 11.18 28.90
N THR A 78 12.60 12.40 29.21
CA THR A 78 12.94 13.10 30.47
C THR A 78 11.86 12.80 31.50
N LEU A 79 12.23 12.25 32.66
CA LEU A 79 11.27 11.98 33.74
C LEU A 79 10.72 13.30 34.29
N ILE A 80 9.42 13.52 34.20
CA ILE A 80 8.71 14.71 34.67
C ILE A 80 7.82 14.43 35.87
N TRP A 81 7.42 13.19 36.08
CA TRP A 81 6.59 12.80 37.22
C TRP A 81 6.77 11.31 37.51
N ALA A 82 6.73 10.94 38.80
CA ALA A 82 6.71 9.56 39.27
C ALA A 82 6.11 9.45 40.65
N THR A 83 5.57 8.27 40.98
CA THR A 83 5.16 7.91 42.33
C THR A 83 6.20 7.01 42.98
N ARG A 84 6.00 6.72 44.30
CA ARG A 84 6.69 5.60 44.93
C ARG A 84 6.24 4.30 44.21
N PHE A 85 7.13 3.30 44.17
CA PHE A 85 6.81 2.00 43.61
C PHE A 85 5.63 1.38 44.37
N GLU A 86 4.72 0.79 43.59
CA GLU A 86 3.62 0.00 44.14
C GLU A 86 4.11 -1.43 44.37
N GLU A 87 3.91 -1.96 45.56
CA GLU A 87 4.25 -3.32 45.92
C GLU A 87 3.00 -4.19 45.91
N THR A 88 3.06 -5.34 45.24
CA THR A 88 2.02 -6.37 45.30
C THR A 88 2.61 -7.64 45.89
N ARG A 89 1.91 -8.20 46.86
CA ARG A 89 2.32 -9.40 47.57
C ARG A 89 1.44 -10.56 47.14
N THR A 90 2.04 -11.63 46.59
CA THR A 90 1.35 -12.86 46.22
C THR A 90 1.92 -14.02 46.99
N THR A 91 1.07 -14.75 47.75
CA THR A 91 1.51 -15.94 48.50
C THR A 91 0.97 -17.20 47.80
N LYS A 92 1.86 -18.02 47.30
CA LYS A 92 1.54 -19.31 46.63
C LYS A 92 2.09 -20.48 47.48
N ARG A 93 1.37 -21.61 47.51
CA ARG A 93 1.93 -22.86 48.03
C ARG A 93 2.73 -23.54 46.96
N GLN A 94 3.98 -23.93 47.27
CA GLN A 94 4.85 -24.64 46.35
C GLN A 94 4.70 -26.13 46.59
N GLY A 95 4.22 -26.88 45.59
CA GLY A 95 4.05 -28.34 45.65
C GLY A 95 2.67 -28.84 46.13
N SER A 96 2.60 -30.14 46.46
CA SER A 96 1.35 -30.82 46.91
C SER A 96 0.84 -30.33 48.27
N LYS A 97 -0.38 -30.76 48.67
CA LYS A 97 -1.02 -30.42 49.96
C LYS A 97 -0.05 -30.57 51.13
N GLY A 98 0.46 -29.42 51.67
CA GLY A 98 1.41 -29.39 52.81
C GLY A 98 2.75 -28.68 52.50
N GLY A 99 3.02 -28.28 51.27
CA GLY A 99 4.27 -27.58 50.89
C GLY A 99 4.41 -26.16 51.50
N PRO A 100 5.63 -25.61 51.54
CA PRO A 100 5.89 -24.30 52.12
C PRO A 100 5.14 -23.19 51.36
N ARG A 101 4.73 -22.15 52.09
CA ARG A 101 4.17 -20.94 51.49
C ARG A 101 5.32 -20.05 51.04
N VAL A 102 5.40 -19.77 49.74
CA VAL A 102 6.34 -18.80 49.18
C VAL A 102 5.58 -17.48 48.95
N THR A 103 6.09 -16.41 49.48
CA THR A 103 5.59 -15.07 49.25
C THR A 103 6.48 -14.37 48.26
N GLU A 104 5.89 -14.03 47.13
CA GLU A 104 6.54 -13.26 46.04
C GLU A 104 6.12 -11.80 46.14
N TYR A 105 7.06 -10.88 46.00
CA TYR A 105 6.83 -9.44 45.92
C TYR A 105 7.05 -8.99 44.48
N SER A 106 6.11 -8.27 43.93
CA SER A 106 6.19 -7.66 42.60
C SER A 106 6.08 -6.14 42.76
N TYR A 107 6.96 -5.42 42.07
CA TYR A 107 7.04 -3.96 42.12
C TYR A 107 6.60 -3.37 40.80
N PHE A 108 5.86 -2.25 40.85
CA PHE A 108 5.34 -1.52 39.70
C PHE A 108 5.68 -0.03 39.80
N ALA A 109 5.99 0.59 38.66
CA ALA A 109 6.23 2.02 38.57
C ALA A 109 5.10 2.75 37.86
N ASN A 110 4.69 3.90 38.42
CA ASN A 110 3.89 4.90 37.73
C ASN A 110 4.81 6.07 37.43
N ALA A 111 4.96 6.42 36.16
CA ALA A 111 5.91 7.45 35.75
C ALA A 111 5.46 8.16 34.47
N ALA A 112 5.78 9.46 34.35
CA ALA A 112 5.57 10.23 33.14
C ALA A 112 6.91 10.74 32.57
N PHE A 113 7.05 10.63 31.24
CA PHE A 113 8.24 11.03 30.52
C PHE A 113 7.90 12.08 29.47
N ALA A 114 8.50 13.27 29.56
CA ALA A 114 8.49 14.25 28.50
C ALA A 114 9.36 13.79 27.33
N LEU A 115 8.91 14.05 26.12
CA LEU A 115 9.54 13.60 24.90
C LEU A 115 10.10 14.76 24.07
N CYS A 116 9.23 15.68 23.65
CA CYS A 116 9.64 16.83 22.85
C CYS A 116 8.63 17.98 22.95
N GLU A 117 9.07 19.16 22.58
CA GLU A 117 8.23 20.36 22.46
C GLU A 117 7.35 20.26 21.21
N GLY A 118 6.09 20.68 21.38
CA GLY A 118 5.08 20.78 20.36
C GLY A 118 4.37 19.46 20.04
N GLU A 119 3.40 19.55 19.13
CA GLU A 119 2.55 18.42 18.80
C GLU A 119 3.25 17.40 17.89
N ILE A 120 3.11 16.12 18.25
CA ILE A 120 3.59 14.97 17.47
C ILE A 120 2.43 14.22 16.84
N ALA A 121 2.68 13.49 15.75
CA ALA A 121 1.71 12.55 15.19
C ALA A 121 1.47 11.39 16.15
N GLY A 122 2.54 10.85 16.73
CA GLY A 122 2.46 9.80 17.75
C GLY A 122 3.79 9.09 18.00
N ILE A 123 3.70 7.92 18.63
CA ILE A 123 4.85 7.07 18.99
C ILE A 123 4.63 5.69 18.35
N ARG A 124 5.60 5.24 17.57
CA ARG A 124 5.56 3.93 16.93
C ARG A 124 6.07 2.82 17.84
N ARG A 125 7.34 2.90 18.28
CA ARG A 125 7.99 1.87 19.10
C ARG A 125 8.53 2.45 20.41
N ILE A 126 8.60 1.58 21.42
CA ILE A 126 9.12 1.93 22.75
C ILE A 126 10.12 0.86 23.18
N TRP A 127 11.24 1.27 23.75
CA TRP A 127 12.25 0.37 24.30
C TRP A 127 12.47 0.65 25.79
N ALA A 128 12.70 -0.43 26.54
CA ALA A 128 13.13 -0.40 27.92
C ALA A 128 14.49 -1.11 28.02
N ASP A 129 15.52 -0.41 28.50
CA ASP A 129 16.94 -0.88 28.51
C ASP A 129 17.42 -1.40 27.15
N GLY A 130 17.01 -0.74 26.05
CA GLY A 130 17.38 -1.12 24.68
C GLY A 130 16.58 -2.27 24.07
N ARG A 131 15.70 -2.91 24.83
CA ARG A 131 14.80 -3.99 24.37
C ARG A 131 13.44 -3.40 24.03
N GLU A 132 12.95 -3.65 22.80
CA GLU A 132 11.60 -3.24 22.40
C GLU A 132 10.55 -3.97 23.26
N ILE A 133 9.57 -3.23 23.77
CA ILE A 133 8.49 -3.76 24.61
C ILE A 133 7.26 -4.08 23.75
N ASP A 134 6.56 -5.17 24.10
CA ASP A 134 5.25 -5.45 23.53
C ASP A 134 4.22 -4.51 24.15
N ARG A 135 3.59 -3.68 23.31
CA ARG A 135 2.60 -2.70 23.79
C ARG A 135 1.31 -3.33 24.35
N ASN A 136 1.06 -4.61 24.03
CA ASN A 136 -0.07 -5.32 24.61
C ASN A 136 0.15 -5.71 26.10
N ASP A 137 1.42 -5.73 26.55
CA ASP A 137 1.79 -6.14 27.90
C ASP A 137 1.86 -4.97 28.87
N VAL A 138 1.69 -3.73 28.39
CA VAL A 138 1.91 -2.52 29.21
C VAL A 138 0.80 -1.48 29.00
N GLU A 139 0.40 -0.83 30.08
CA GLU A 139 -0.56 0.27 30.01
C GLU A 139 0.21 1.60 29.84
N ILE A 140 0.08 2.19 28.65
CA ILE A 140 0.75 3.43 28.26
C ILE A 140 -0.28 4.39 27.67
N ARG A 141 -0.32 5.61 28.24
CA ARG A 141 -1.08 6.72 27.67
C ARG A 141 -0.14 7.72 27.01
N ILE A 142 -0.48 8.14 25.78
CA ILE A 142 0.31 9.04 24.96
C ILE A 142 -0.40 10.38 24.87
N TYR A 143 0.27 11.44 25.25
CA TYR A 143 -0.14 12.82 25.12
C TYR A 143 0.70 13.47 24.02
N ARG A 144 0.04 13.94 22.99
CA ARG A 144 0.71 14.38 21.75
C ARG A 144 1.38 15.76 21.86
N GLY A 145 1.07 16.54 22.89
CA GLY A 145 1.59 17.92 23.03
C GLY A 145 0.69 18.96 22.35
N SER A 146 -0.60 18.68 22.18
CA SER A 146 -1.55 19.67 21.68
C SER A 146 -1.84 20.75 22.75
N GLU A 147 -2.29 21.94 22.31
CA GLU A 147 -2.61 23.06 23.20
C GLU A 147 -3.91 22.83 24.02
N ASP A 148 -4.70 21.82 23.68
CA ASP A 148 -5.96 21.46 24.31
C ASP A 148 -5.90 20.11 25.05
N GLN A 149 -4.72 19.46 25.11
CA GLN A 149 -4.62 18.13 25.74
C GLN A 149 -5.10 18.14 27.19
N PRO A 150 -5.84 17.07 27.62
CA PRO A 150 -6.35 16.95 28.98
C PRO A 150 -5.24 16.59 29.98
N VAL A 151 -5.55 16.78 31.26
CA VAL A 151 -4.76 16.24 32.35
C VAL A 151 -4.83 14.72 32.35
N ASP A 152 -3.70 14.05 32.66
CA ASP A 152 -3.68 12.59 32.82
C ASP A 152 -4.46 12.18 34.09
N PRO A 153 -5.41 11.21 33.99
CA PRO A 153 -6.26 10.85 35.12
C PRO A 153 -5.48 10.20 36.27
N LEU A 154 -4.38 9.49 36.02
CA LEU A 154 -3.55 8.91 37.08
C LEU A 154 -2.80 10.03 37.83
N ILE A 155 -2.22 10.98 37.10
CA ILE A 155 -1.52 12.13 37.70
C ILE A 155 -2.52 12.92 38.55
N GLU A 156 -3.71 13.23 38.03
CA GLU A 156 -4.75 13.95 38.74
C GLU A 156 -5.22 13.18 39.99
N ALA A 157 -5.43 11.89 39.90
CA ALA A 157 -5.82 11.06 41.04
C ALA A 157 -4.78 11.04 42.16
N LYS A 158 -3.49 11.14 41.81
CA LYS A 158 -2.39 11.13 42.79
C LYS A 158 -2.06 12.53 43.36
N GLN A 159 -2.25 13.61 42.58
CA GLN A 159 -1.95 14.98 43.00
C GLN A 159 -3.16 15.78 43.53
N GLY A 160 -4.37 15.29 43.21
CA GLY A 160 -5.63 15.97 43.52
C GLY A 160 -6.13 16.81 42.34
N SER A 161 -7.44 16.94 42.23
CA SER A 161 -8.09 17.70 41.16
C SER A 161 -7.67 19.17 41.19
N GLY A 162 -7.32 19.70 40.02
CA GLY A 162 -6.84 21.09 39.85
C GLY A 162 -5.38 21.31 40.19
N ASN A 163 -4.65 20.31 40.73
CA ASN A 163 -3.23 20.43 41.05
C ASN A 163 -2.31 19.74 40.04
N ALA A 164 -2.86 18.97 39.13
CA ALA A 164 -2.09 18.26 38.10
C ALA A 164 -1.97 19.09 36.83
N PRO A 165 -0.76 19.27 36.27
CA PRO A 165 -0.58 19.97 35.00
C PRO A 165 -0.98 19.09 33.81
N ALA A 166 -1.57 19.71 32.78
CA ALA A 166 -1.87 19.04 31.53
C ALA A 166 -0.67 18.96 30.58
N TYR A 167 0.44 19.62 30.89
CA TYR A 167 1.66 19.71 30.07
C TYR A 167 1.39 20.09 28.62
N ARG A 168 0.47 21.03 28.36
CA ARG A 168 0.13 21.53 27.02
C ARG A 168 1.37 22.05 26.29
N GLY A 169 1.45 21.81 24.98
CA GLY A 169 2.63 22.13 24.19
C GLY A 169 3.81 21.18 24.39
N LEU A 170 3.67 20.13 25.24
CA LEU A 170 4.69 19.13 25.50
C LEU A 170 4.15 17.74 25.21
N ALA A 171 4.77 17.02 24.29
CA ALA A 171 4.48 15.61 24.08
C ALA A 171 5.08 14.78 25.21
N TYR A 172 4.27 13.91 25.84
CA TYR A 172 4.71 13.05 26.94
C TYR A 172 3.95 11.73 26.97
N VAL A 173 4.47 10.76 27.71
CA VAL A 173 3.83 9.47 27.96
C VAL A 173 3.66 9.24 29.45
N VAL A 174 2.61 8.50 29.81
CA VAL A 174 2.40 8.02 31.17
C VAL A 174 2.40 6.49 31.14
N LEU A 175 3.28 5.91 31.94
CA LEU A 175 3.30 4.48 32.25
C LEU A 175 2.48 4.25 33.50
N ASP A 176 1.46 3.40 33.40
CA ASP A 176 0.59 3.04 34.51
C ASP A 176 0.92 1.61 34.95
N ARG A 177 1.36 1.44 36.22
CA ARG A 177 1.70 0.16 36.81
C ARG A 177 2.71 -0.68 35.97
N PHE A 178 3.73 -0.04 35.43
CA PHE A 178 4.76 -0.75 34.67
C PHE A 178 5.51 -1.75 35.55
N ALA A 179 5.52 -3.02 35.17
CA ALA A 179 6.16 -4.10 35.95
C ALA A 179 7.71 -3.98 35.93
N LEU A 180 8.32 -4.01 37.12
CA LEU A 180 9.78 -3.78 37.27
C LEU A 180 10.59 -5.06 37.42
N ALA A 181 9.94 -6.24 37.51
CA ALA A 181 10.63 -7.51 37.79
C ALA A 181 11.76 -7.83 36.80
N ASP A 182 11.50 -7.63 35.51
CA ASP A 182 12.47 -7.92 34.43
C ASP A 182 13.62 -6.89 34.36
N TYR A 183 13.53 -5.79 35.15
CA TYR A 183 14.48 -4.69 35.14
C TYR A 183 15.19 -4.51 36.48
N GLY A 184 15.22 -5.56 37.33
CA GLY A 184 15.86 -5.54 38.63
C GLY A 184 15.22 -4.58 39.62
N ASN A 185 13.90 -4.45 39.58
CA ASN A 185 13.07 -3.57 40.44
C ASN A 185 13.48 -2.08 40.40
N ARG A 186 13.92 -1.60 39.21
CA ARG A 186 14.20 -0.20 38.92
C ARG A 186 13.46 0.26 37.68
N ILE A 187 13.29 1.55 37.50
CA ILE A 187 12.78 2.14 36.26
C ILE A 187 13.86 1.92 35.17
N PRO A 188 13.56 1.23 34.06
CA PRO A 188 14.50 1.05 32.96
C PRO A 188 14.73 2.34 32.18
N GLN A 189 15.77 2.40 31.37
CA GLN A 189 15.98 3.49 30.42
C GLN A 189 15.01 3.37 29.26
N PHE A 190 13.98 4.22 29.22
CA PHE A 190 13.03 4.24 28.14
C PHE A 190 13.54 5.07 26.96
N GLN A 191 13.28 4.55 25.75
CA GLN A 191 13.45 5.26 24.49
C GLN A 191 12.17 5.14 23.68
N PHE A 192 11.87 6.19 22.92
CA PHE A 192 10.63 6.33 22.19
C PHE A 192 10.92 6.71 20.75
N GLU A 193 10.30 6.02 19.78
CA GLU A 193 10.36 6.41 18.39
C GLU A 193 9.17 7.30 18.07
N ILE A 194 9.46 8.59 17.95
CA ILE A 194 8.48 9.65 17.78
C ILE A 194 8.33 9.96 16.30
N LEU A 195 7.09 10.15 15.85
CA LEU A 195 6.74 10.58 14.50
C LEU A 195 6.19 12.00 14.54
N ARG A 196 6.83 12.92 13.81
CA ARG A 196 6.36 14.29 13.62
C ARG A 196 6.52 14.69 12.16
N PRO A 197 5.44 14.60 11.34
CA PRO A 197 5.47 14.98 9.93
C PRO A 197 5.95 16.42 9.73
N ILE A 198 6.67 16.65 8.64
CA ILE A 198 7.18 17.96 8.26
C ILE A 198 6.40 18.46 7.05
N GLY A 199 5.91 19.69 7.12
CA GLY A 199 5.10 20.29 6.07
C GLY A 199 3.63 19.86 6.12
N GLU A 200 2.89 20.17 5.06
CA GLU A 200 1.43 20.03 5.01
C GLU A 200 0.96 18.83 4.18
N THR A 201 1.85 18.12 3.48
CA THR A 201 1.50 17.05 2.54
C THR A 201 0.67 15.95 3.22
N ALA A 202 1.09 15.51 4.40
CA ALA A 202 0.38 14.48 5.17
C ALA A 202 -1.05 14.91 5.56
N LYS A 203 -1.26 16.18 5.86
CA LYS A 203 -2.59 16.74 6.19
C LYS A 203 -3.50 16.88 4.97
N GLN A 204 -2.95 16.86 3.77
CA GLN A 204 -3.70 16.96 2.51
C GLN A 204 -4.21 15.60 2.03
N VAL A 205 -3.66 14.50 2.57
CA VAL A 205 -4.08 13.13 2.20
C VAL A 205 -5.45 12.82 2.78
N ARG A 206 -6.41 12.53 1.90
CA ARG A 206 -7.79 12.17 2.24
C ARG A 206 -8.16 10.75 1.82
N ALA A 207 -7.44 10.18 0.86
CA ALA A 207 -7.68 8.83 0.38
C ALA A 207 -6.36 8.11 0.04
N VAL A 208 -6.30 6.80 0.30
CA VAL A 208 -5.17 5.94 -0.07
C VAL A 208 -5.66 4.61 -0.61
N CYS A 209 -4.88 3.98 -1.50
CA CYS A 209 -5.01 2.57 -1.84
C CYS A 209 -4.23 1.74 -0.81
N LEU A 210 -4.89 0.82 -0.14
CA LEU A 210 -4.27 -0.12 0.80
C LEU A 210 -4.03 -1.45 0.09
N ILE A 211 -2.77 -1.76 -0.22
CA ILE A 211 -2.39 -3.03 -0.83
C ILE A 211 -2.21 -4.12 0.24
N PRO A 212 -2.59 -5.38 -0.05
CA PRO A 212 -2.63 -6.45 0.95
C PRO A 212 -1.26 -6.97 1.40
N GLY A 213 -0.18 -6.51 0.77
CA GLY A 213 1.12 -7.12 0.96
C GLY A 213 1.17 -8.53 0.35
N ALA A 214 2.05 -9.40 0.87
CA ALA A 214 2.39 -10.67 0.24
C ALA A 214 1.93 -11.89 1.06
N THR A 215 0.74 -11.87 1.68
CA THR A 215 0.23 -13.03 2.40
C THR A 215 -1.29 -13.16 2.29
N GLU A 216 -1.78 -14.39 2.35
CA GLU A 216 -3.20 -14.73 2.36
C GLU A 216 -3.96 -14.22 3.59
N TYR A 217 -3.23 -13.88 4.66
CA TYR A 217 -3.77 -13.41 5.95
C TYR A 217 -3.36 -11.98 6.30
N GLY A 218 -2.60 -11.29 5.45
CA GLY A 218 -2.08 -9.93 5.72
C GLY A 218 -3.15 -8.89 6.03
N LEU A 219 -4.35 -9.05 5.50
CA LEU A 219 -5.50 -8.18 5.77
C LEU A 219 -6.31 -8.56 7.01
N SER A 220 -5.96 -9.64 7.75
CA SER A 220 -6.71 -10.00 8.95
C SER A 220 -6.36 -9.08 10.13
N PRO A 221 -7.34 -8.37 10.73
CA PRO A 221 -7.14 -7.63 11.98
C PRO A 221 -7.08 -8.54 13.20
N ARG A 222 -7.30 -9.85 13.03
CA ARG A 222 -7.19 -10.86 14.07
C ARG A 222 -5.89 -11.60 13.94
N LEU A 223 -5.27 -11.95 15.08
CA LEU A 223 -4.05 -12.74 15.09
C LEU A 223 -4.31 -14.13 14.51
N ILE A 224 -3.62 -14.46 13.44
CA ILE A 224 -3.59 -15.77 12.83
C ILE A 224 -2.27 -16.43 13.21
N THR A 225 -2.34 -17.65 13.78
CA THR A 225 -1.17 -18.44 14.15
C THR A 225 -1.02 -19.64 13.23
N GLN A 226 0.21 -20.07 13.01
CA GLN A 226 0.51 -21.30 12.31
C GLN A 226 1.26 -22.26 13.26
N GLN A 227 0.73 -23.45 13.45
CA GLN A 227 1.39 -24.53 14.17
C GLN A 227 2.15 -25.42 13.18
N LYS A 228 3.46 -25.28 13.15
CA LYS A 228 4.35 -26.08 12.27
C LYS A 228 4.65 -27.47 12.86
N ARG A 229 4.69 -27.57 14.18
CA ARG A 229 4.91 -28.82 14.96
C ARG A 229 4.11 -28.74 16.25
N PRO A 230 3.82 -29.89 16.92
CA PRO A 230 3.23 -29.86 18.25
C PRO A 230 4.08 -29.03 19.22
N GLY A 231 3.46 -28.00 19.82
CA GLY A 231 4.13 -27.07 20.74
C GLY A 231 4.89 -25.92 20.09
N ASP A 232 5.00 -25.86 18.75
CA ASP A 232 5.65 -24.79 18.00
C ASP A 232 4.58 -24.01 17.21
N SER A 233 4.21 -22.83 17.72
CA SER A 233 3.24 -21.94 17.09
C SER A 233 3.85 -20.58 16.86
N SER A 234 3.73 -20.04 15.63
CA SER A 234 4.19 -18.70 15.26
C SER A 234 3.04 -17.85 14.71
N ALA A 235 3.13 -16.55 14.89
CA ALA A 235 2.20 -15.61 14.25
C ALA A 235 2.45 -15.58 12.74
N ALA A 236 1.36 -15.57 11.95
CA ALA A 236 1.40 -15.48 10.50
C ALA A 236 1.20 -14.04 9.99
N ASN A 237 0.61 -13.18 10.81
CA ASN A 237 0.27 -11.79 10.48
C ASN A 237 0.56 -10.81 11.61
N ARG A 238 1.59 -11.09 12.42
CA ARG A 238 2.13 -10.18 13.43
C ARG A 238 3.65 -10.24 13.43
N HIS A 239 4.29 -9.23 12.88
CA HIS A 239 5.75 -9.13 12.75
C HIS A 239 6.32 -7.91 13.50
N VAL A 240 5.48 -7.19 14.24
CA VAL A 240 5.85 -6.04 15.08
C VAL A 240 5.30 -6.21 16.50
N LEU A 241 5.92 -5.54 17.48
CA LEU A 241 5.49 -5.62 18.89
C LEU A 241 4.55 -4.48 19.32
N HIS A 242 4.44 -3.43 18.50
CA HIS A 242 3.66 -2.24 18.85
C HIS A 242 2.16 -2.34 18.49
N ALA A 243 1.72 -3.46 17.89
CA ALA A 243 0.31 -3.71 17.62
C ALA A 243 -0.02 -5.22 17.66
N GLY A 244 -1.30 -5.53 17.68
CA GLY A 244 -1.80 -6.92 17.74
C GLY A 244 -1.67 -7.68 16.42
N THR A 245 -1.67 -6.97 15.28
CA THR A 245 -1.50 -7.52 13.93
C THR A 245 -0.77 -6.52 13.02
N ASP A 246 -0.26 -7.00 11.89
CA ASP A 246 0.41 -6.16 10.90
C ASP A 246 -0.54 -5.11 10.32
N LEU A 247 -1.77 -5.51 9.94
CA LEU A 247 -2.78 -4.58 9.45
C LEU A 247 -3.11 -3.49 10.48
N ALA A 248 -3.29 -3.86 11.75
CA ALA A 248 -3.57 -2.89 12.80
C ALA A 248 -2.43 -1.88 12.95
N ALA A 249 -1.17 -2.34 12.97
CA ALA A 249 0.00 -1.48 13.03
C ALA A 249 0.08 -0.52 11.84
N SER A 250 -0.20 -1.04 10.63
CA SER A 250 -0.17 -0.25 9.40
C SER A 250 -1.26 0.83 9.38
N LEU A 251 -2.49 0.49 9.78
CA LEU A 251 -3.60 1.45 9.85
C LEU A 251 -3.41 2.48 10.99
N ASP A 252 -2.85 2.06 12.13
CA ASP A 252 -2.52 2.98 13.23
C ASP A 252 -1.52 4.04 12.76
N GLU A 253 -0.46 3.63 12.06
CA GLU A 253 0.54 4.54 11.52
C GLU A 253 -0.06 5.45 10.44
N LEU A 254 -0.89 4.92 9.53
CA LEU A 254 -1.55 5.70 8.49
C LEU A 254 -2.43 6.81 9.08
N GLN A 255 -3.29 6.49 10.05
CA GLN A 255 -4.14 7.48 10.71
C GLN A 255 -3.35 8.47 11.57
N MET A 256 -2.24 8.02 12.16
CA MET A 256 -1.32 8.86 12.91
C MET A 256 -0.67 9.91 12.00
N LEU A 257 -0.23 9.52 10.81
CA LEU A 257 0.45 10.41 9.86
C LEU A 257 -0.50 11.28 9.05
N CYS A 258 -1.68 10.77 8.68
CA CYS A 258 -2.66 11.42 7.83
C CYS A 258 -3.94 11.76 8.62
N PRO A 259 -3.95 12.85 9.40
CA PRO A 259 -5.06 13.16 10.32
C PRO A 259 -6.39 13.47 9.60
N ASN A 260 -6.35 13.82 8.32
CA ASN A 260 -7.52 14.13 7.49
C ASN A 260 -7.90 12.98 6.56
N LEU A 261 -7.38 11.77 6.78
CA LEU A 261 -7.74 10.59 6.01
C LEU A 261 -9.22 10.25 6.20
N GLU A 262 -9.93 10.06 5.09
CA GLU A 262 -11.36 9.73 5.07
C GLU A 262 -11.63 8.39 4.41
N HIS A 263 -10.87 8.04 3.35
CA HIS A 263 -11.16 6.91 2.48
C HIS A 263 -9.96 5.97 2.36
N VAL A 264 -10.24 4.67 2.40
CA VAL A 264 -9.27 3.61 2.11
C VAL A 264 -9.82 2.74 0.98
N ALA A 265 -9.11 2.70 -0.15
CA ALA A 265 -9.38 1.74 -1.22
C ALA A 265 -8.67 0.42 -0.88
N LEU A 266 -9.44 -0.56 -0.44
CA LEU A 266 -8.93 -1.88 -0.06
C LEU A 266 -8.74 -2.72 -1.32
N VAL A 267 -7.49 -2.93 -1.71
CA VAL A 267 -7.12 -3.73 -2.89
C VAL A 267 -7.24 -5.22 -2.58
N ALA A 268 -7.98 -5.95 -3.41
CA ALA A 268 -8.19 -7.38 -3.26
C ALA A 268 -7.95 -8.09 -4.59
N THR A 269 -6.97 -9.01 -4.63
CA THR A 269 -6.42 -9.54 -5.88
C THR A 269 -6.85 -10.97 -6.17
N TRP A 270 -7.23 -11.22 -7.44
CA TRP A 270 -7.20 -12.53 -8.08
C TRP A 270 -6.24 -12.48 -9.27
N PHE A 271 -5.91 -13.64 -9.84
CA PHE A 271 -4.84 -13.77 -10.82
C PHE A 271 -5.36 -14.26 -12.18
N GLY A 272 -5.03 -13.49 -13.24
CA GLY A 272 -5.18 -13.91 -14.63
C GLY A 272 -3.94 -14.68 -15.08
N ASN A 273 -4.13 -15.66 -15.98
CA ASN A 273 -3.08 -16.59 -16.39
C ASN A 273 -2.74 -16.56 -17.88
N ASP A 274 -3.36 -15.69 -18.67
CA ASP A 274 -3.16 -15.65 -20.13
C ASP A 274 -3.53 -14.25 -20.66
N LEU A 275 -2.75 -13.71 -21.59
CA LEU A 275 -3.05 -12.42 -22.23
C LEU A 275 -4.14 -12.53 -23.30
N ARG A 276 -4.44 -13.72 -23.77
CA ARG A 276 -5.50 -13.97 -24.77
C ARG A 276 -6.86 -14.00 -24.08
N ALA A 277 -7.72 -13.04 -24.34
CA ALA A 277 -9.03 -12.91 -23.72
C ALA A 277 -9.85 -14.21 -23.76
N GLY A 278 -9.86 -14.91 -24.91
CA GLY A 278 -10.59 -16.18 -25.06
C GLY A 278 -10.08 -17.33 -24.20
N GLN A 279 -8.88 -17.21 -23.58
CA GLN A 279 -8.22 -18.26 -22.79
C GLN A 279 -8.01 -17.85 -21.33
N CYS A 280 -8.01 -16.57 -21.03
CA CYS A 280 -7.73 -16.04 -19.70
C CYS A 280 -8.74 -16.54 -18.67
N LYS A 281 -8.22 -17.06 -17.56
CA LYS A 281 -9.01 -17.45 -16.37
C LYS A 281 -8.54 -16.63 -15.18
N ILE A 282 -9.48 -15.99 -14.49
CA ILE A 282 -9.21 -15.18 -13.31
C ILE A 282 -9.55 -15.98 -12.06
N ARG A 283 -8.54 -16.36 -11.26
CA ARG A 283 -8.69 -17.27 -10.13
C ARG A 283 -8.04 -16.74 -8.87
N PRO A 284 -8.58 -17.09 -7.69
CA PRO A 284 -7.84 -16.93 -6.46
C PRO A 284 -6.68 -17.92 -6.42
N MET A 285 -5.51 -17.46 -6.01
CA MET A 285 -4.30 -18.28 -5.90
C MET A 285 -3.69 -18.19 -4.50
N VAL A 286 -2.84 -19.14 -4.16
CA VAL A 286 -2.14 -19.24 -2.88
C VAL A 286 -0.63 -19.32 -3.09
N THR A 287 0.16 -18.92 -2.12
CA THR A 287 1.62 -19.04 -2.17
C THR A 287 2.05 -20.52 -2.07
N SER A 288 1.28 -21.35 -1.34
CA SER A 288 1.56 -22.77 -1.19
C SER A 288 0.29 -23.58 -0.95
N ARG A 289 0.09 -24.65 -1.70
CA ARG A 289 -1.01 -25.61 -1.54
C ARG A 289 -0.82 -26.56 -0.35
N THR A 290 0.40 -26.65 0.17
CA THR A 290 0.75 -27.55 1.28
C THR A 290 0.74 -26.82 2.63
N SER A 291 0.46 -25.54 2.65
CA SER A 291 0.35 -24.75 3.88
C SER A 291 -0.78 -25.27 4.76
N SER A 292 -0.43 -25.66 5.99
CA SER A 292 -1.37 -26.22 6.97
C SER A 292 -1.06 -25.71 8.37
N GLY A 293 -1.92 -26.05 9.33
CA GLY A 293 -1.70 -25.71 10.73
C GLY A 293 -2.08 -24.26 11.09
N PHE A 294 -2.71 -23.52 10.21
CA PHE A 294 -3.22 -22.19 10.52
C PHE A 294 -4.44 -22.27 11.46
N SER A 295 -4.54 -21.32 12.38
CA SER A 295 -5.69 -21.18 13.28
C SER A 295 -6.97 -20.78 12.55
N GLU A 296 -6.88 -20.33 11.31
CA GLU A 296 -7.99 -20.00 10.42
C GLU A 296 -7.75 -20.64 9.05
N ALA A 297 -8.75 -21.32 8.51
CA ALA A 297 -8.68 -21.90 7.18
C ALA A 297 -8.78 -20.82 6.11
N TRP A 298 -7.90 -20.88 5.10
CA TRP A 298 -8.02 -20.05 3.91
C TRP A 298 -9.14 -20.59 3.02
N THR A 299 -10.07 -19.72 2.66
CA THR A 299 -11.18 -20.01 1.75
C THR A 299 -11.51 -18.78 0.93
N VAL A 300 -11.64 -18.93 -0.40
CA VAL A 300 -12.04 -17.89 -1.35
C VAL A 300 -13.00 -18.49 -2.38
N SER A 301 -14.16 -17.90 -2.55
CA SER A 301 -15.18 -18.36 -3.51
C SER A 301 -15.54 -19.85 -3.35
N GLY A 302 -15.50 -20.36 -2.13
CA GLY A 302 -15.71 -21.77 -1.81
C GLY A 302 -14.53 -22.71 -2.10
N VAL A 303 -13.40 -22.17 -2.56
CA VAL A 303 -12.17 -22.92 -2.80
C VAL A 303 -11.29 -22.89 -1.56
N GLY A 304 -10.90 -24.06 -1.05
CA GLY A 304 -9.91 -24.19 0.03
C GLY A 304 -8.49 -24.32 -0.53
N VAL A 305 -7.48 -24.16 0.35
CA VAL A 305 -6.05 -24.09 0.00
C VAL A 305 -5.57 -25.28 -0.86
N ASN A 306 -6.03 -26.50 -0.57
CA ASN A 306 -5.60 -27.70 -1.30
C ASN A 306 -6.12 -27.78 -2.75
N ALA A 307 -7.25 -27.13 -3.02
CA ALA A 307 -7.88 -27.07 -4.34
C ALA A 307 -7.49 -25.80 -5.14
N ALA A 308 -6.85 -24.83 -4.48
CA ALA A 308 -6.40 -23.61 -5.11
C ALA A 308 -5.23 -23.84 -6.05
N VAL A 309 -5.00 -22.92 -6.98
CA VAL A 309 -3.79 -22.85 -7.81
C VAL A 309 -2.72 -22.12 -7.00
N ALA A 310 -1.48 -22.60 -7.06
CA ALA A 310 -0.35 -21.86 -6.49
C ALA A 310 0.12 -20.80 -7.49
N VAL A 311 0.55 -19.63 -7.00
CA VAL A 311 1.23 -18.63 -7.83
C VAL A 311 2.54 -19.20 -8.37
N SER A 312 3.01 -18.69 -9.50
CA SER A 312 4.29 -19.09 -10.09
C SER A 312 5.47 -18.64 -9.21
N TRP A 313 6.64 -19.15 -9.51
CA TRP A 313 7.89 -18.78 -8.81
C TRP A 313 8.72 -17.81 -9.65
N SER A 314 9.33 -16.84 -8.97
CA SER A 314 10.31 -15.92 -9.56
C SER A 314 11.53 -15.87 -8.63
N GLY A 315 12.70 -16.27 -9.14
CA GLY A 315 13.86 -16.44 -8.29
C GLY A 315 13.68 -17.54 -7.24
N GLU A 316 13.90 -17.24 -5.98
CA GLU A 316 13.86 -18.19 -4.86
C GLU A 316 12.49 -18.27 -4.15
N GLY A 317 11.46 -17.56 -4.62
CA GLY A 317 10.18 -17.48 -3.95
C GLY A 317 8.96 -17.35 -4.88
N PRO A 318 7.76 -17.36 -4.31
CA PRO A 318 6.53 -17.09 -5.06
C PRO A 318 6.57 -15.68 -5.65
N ALA A 319 6.16 -15.55 -6.92
CA ALA A 319 6.18 -14.29 -7.66
C ALA A 319 5.26 -13.22 -7.05
N TYR A 320 4.23 -13.66 -6.36
CA TYR A 320 3.24 -12.82 -5.67
C TYR A 320 2.88 -13.41 -4.33
N GLY A 321 2.33 -12.61 -3.42
CA GLY A 321 1.53 -13.12 -2.31
C GLY A 321 0.25 -13.78 -2.82
N GLY A 322 -0.35 -14.65 -2.03
CA GLY A 322 -1.64 -15.26 -2.38
C GLY A 322 -2.81 -14.28 -2.28
N THR A 323 -3.95 -14.69 -2.82
CA THR A 323 -5.22 -13.99 -2.62
C THR A 323 -5.57 -13.94 -1.14
N PRO A 324 -5.87 -12.77 -0.54
CA PRO A 324 -6.37 -12.70 0.82
C PRO A 324 -7.66 -13.51 1.00
N SER A 325 -7.79 -14.22 2.13
CA SER A 325 -9.01 -15.00 2.38
C SER A 325 -10.25 -14.11 2.43
N ASP A 326 -11.41 -14.64 2.03
CA ASP A 326 -12.69 -13.91 2.09
C ASP A 326 -12.94 -13.35 3.49
N ARG A 327 -12.65 -14.16 4.51
CA ARG A 327 -12.82 -13.77 5.91
C ARG A 327 -11.88 -12.63 6.31
N SER A 328 -10.63 -12.62 5.83
CA SER A 328 -9.69 -11.52 6.07
C SER A 328 -10.18 -10.22 5.44
N ILE A 329 -10.67 -10.27 4.20
CA ILE A 329 -11.19 -9.07 3.49
C ILE A 329 -12.43 -8.53 4.20
N MET A 330 -13.41 -9.40 4.56
CA MET A 330 -14.59 -8.96 5.30
C MET A 330 -14.22 -8.35 6.66
N ALA A 331 -13.25 -8.91 7.34
CA ALA A 331 -12.77 -8.40 8.62
C ALA A 331 -12.04 -7.07 8.46
N ALA A 332 -11.21 -6.90 7.41
CA ALA A 332 -10.55 -5.63 7.08
C ALA A 332 -11.56 -4.51 6.77
N ILE A 333 -12.61 -4.79 5.99
CA ILE A 333 -13.68 -3.82 5.71
C ILE A 333 -14.31 -3.33 7.02
N ARG A 334 -14.64 -4.25 7.93
CA ARG A 334 -15.23 -3.91 9.24
C ARG A 334 -14.26 -3.13 10.13
N GLU A 335 -12.99 -3.50 10.13
CA GLU A 335 -11.93 -2.82 10.90
C GLU A 335 -11.74 -1.39 10.43
N ILE A 336 -11.61 -1.17 9.11
CA ILE A 336 -11.46 0.17 8.53
C ILE A 336 -12.67 1.04 8.87
N LYS A 337 -13.89 0.50 8.75
CA LYS A 337 -15.14 1.21 9.14
C LYS A 337 -15.20 1.49 10.65
N ALA A 338 -14.78 0.56 11.49
CA ALA A 338 -14.74 0.75 12.95
C ALA A 338 -13.78 1.88 13.37
N ARG A 339 -12.76 2.16 12.55
CA ARG A 339 -11.84 3.29 12.72
C ARG A 339 -12.40 4.63 12.23
N GLY A 340 -13.66 4.68 11.79
CA GLY A 340 -14.31 5.89 11.26
C GLY A 340 -13.96 6.21 9.82
N LEU A 341 -13.28 5.31 9.09
CA LEU A 341 -12.89 5.48 7.71
C LEU A 341 -13.92 4.86 6.76
N LYS A 342 -14.05 5.44 5.58
CA LYS A 342 -14.88 4.93 4.49
C LYS A 342 -14.09 3.95 3.63
N VAL A 343 -14.75 2.88 3.18
CA VAL A 343 -14.12 1.81 2.40
C VAL A 343 -14.54 1.89 0.94
N THR A 344 -13.56 1.93 0.05
CA THR A 344 -13.72 1.60 -1.36
C THR A 344 -13.18 0.19 -1.57
N LEU A 345 -14.01 -0.78 -1.97
CA LEU A 345 -13.48 -2.09 -2.34
C LEU A 345 -12.96 -2.03 -3.77
N TYR A 346 -11.73 -2.50 -3.93
CA TYR A 346 -10.96 -2.41 -5.17
C TYR A 346 -10.54 -3.81 -5.66
N PRO A 347 -11.43 -4.56 -6.35
CA PRO A 347 -11.07 -5.83 -7.00
C PRO A 347 -10.00 -5.60 -8.07
N PHE A 348 -8.88 -6.34 -7.97
CA PHE A 348 -7.70 -6.11 -8.78
C PHE A 348 -7.22 -7.39 -9.44
N VAL A 349 -7.01 -7.37 -10.76
CA VAL A 349 -6.46 -8.49 -11.51
C VAL A 349 -4.95 -8.34 -11.61
N MET A 350 -4.21 -9.30 -11.02
CA MET A 350 -2.78 -9.47 -11.26
C MET A 350 -2.56 -10.53 -12.35
N MET A 351 -1.48 -10.44 -13.12
CA MET A 351 -1.18 -11.40 -14.17
C MET A 351 -0.06 -12.35 -13.76
N ASP A 352 -0.40 -13.62 -13.51
CA ASP A 352 0.56 -14.66 -13.18
C ASP A 352 0.92 -15.47 -14.44
N VAL A 353 1.72 -14.84 -15.30
CA VAL A 353 2.32 -15.45 -16.49
C VAL A 353 3.81 -15.60 -16.23
N ALA A 354 4.26 -16.81 -15.94
CA ALA A 354 5.65 -17.07 -15.54
C ALA A 354 6.66 -16.78 -16.67
N ALA A 355 7.91 -16.53 -16.29
CA ALA A 355 8.96 -16.21 -17.26
C ALA A 355 9.31 -17.38 -18.20
N ASP A 356 9.09 -18.62 -17.77
CA ASP A 356 9.32 -19.85 -18.52
C ASP A 356 8.06 -20.35 -19.25
N ASN A 357 7.02 -19.52 -19.39
CA ASN A 357 5.79 -19.90 -20.07
C ASN A 357 6.01 -20.20 -21.56
N THR A 358 5.13 -21.01 -22.13
CA THR A 358 5.07 -21.34 -23.56
C THR A 358 3.75 -20.92 -24.21
N LEU A 359 3.03 -19.98 -23.56
CA LEU A 359 1.75 -19.51 -24.03
C LEU A 359 1.91 -18.70 -25.33
N PRO A 360 1.11 -18.96 -26.38
CA PRO A 360 1.13 -18.14 -27.58
C PRO A 360 0.89 -16.67 -27.26
N ASP A 361 1.75 -15.79 -27.78
CA ASP A 361 1.66 -14.36 -27.54
C ASP A 361 0.72 -13.70 -28.55
N PRO A 362 -0.40 -13.09 -28.15
CA PRO A 362 -1.31 -12.41 -29.06
C PRO A 362 -0.64 -11.26 -29.82
N TYR A 363 0.44 -10.73 -29.30
CA TYR A 363 1.23 -9.65 -29.94
C TYR A 363 2.29 -10.15 -30.92
N GLY A 364 2.39 -11.47 -31.13
CA GLY A 364 3.25 -12.10 -32.13
C GLY A 364 4.66 -12.41 -31.67
N GLY A 365 4.92 -12.42 -30.36
CA GLY A 365 6.13 -12.99 -29.77
C GLY A 365 6.14 -14.52 -29.80
N THR A 366 7.25 -15.13 -29.39
CA THR A 366 7.39 -16.60 -29.30
C THR A 366 6.65 -17.18 -28.09
N ALA A 367 6.55 -16.43 -27.01
CA ALA A 367 5.79 -16.71 -25.81
C ALA A 367 5.33 -15.38 -25.20
N GLN A 368 4.32 -15.44 -24.31
CA GLN A 368 3.83 -14.25 -23.63
C GLN A 368 4.91 -13.67 -22.70
N ALA A 369 4.92 -12.34 -22.62
CA ALA A 369 5.85 -11.63 -21.76
C ALA A 369 5.59 -11.97 -20.28
N PRO A 370 6.66 -12.05 -19.42
CA PRO A 370 6.50 -12.45 -18.04
C PRO A 370 5.84 -11.36 -17.19
N TYR A 371 4.95 -11.77 -16.30
CA TYR A 371 4.25 -10.93 -15.33
C TYR A 371 3.77 -9.61 -15.91
N PRO A 372 2.98 -9.66 -17.02
CA PRO A 372 2.58 -8.46 -17.74
C PRO A 372 1.52 -7.67 -16.99
N TRP A 373 1.40 -6.39 -17.34
CA TRP A 373 0.28 -5.57 -16.91
C TRP A 373 -1.07 -6.06 -17.47
N ARG A 374 -2.13 -6.05 -16.65
CA ARG A 374 -3.50 -6.48 -17.01
C ARG A 374 -4.08 -5.79 -18.24
N GLY A 375 -3.65 -4.54 -18.49
CA GLY A 375 -4.04 -3.78 -19.67
C GLY A 375 -3.60 -4.39 -21.00
N ARG A 376 -2.72 -5.40 -20.96
CA ARG A 376 -2.33 -6.18 -22.17
C ARG A 376 -3.26 -7.33 -22.48
N ILE A 377 -4.23 -7.67 -21.65
CA ILE A 377 -5.23 -8.69 -22.00
C ILE A 377 -6.02 -8.21 -23.23
N THR A 378 -6.03 -8.99 -24.30
CA THR A 378 -6.62 -8.59 -25.60
C THR A 378 -7.10 -9.78 -26.41
N SER A 379 -7.59 -9.53 -27.62
CA SER A 379 -7.91 -10.59 -28.58
C SER A 379 -6.66 -11.33 -29.07
N ASP A 380 -6.87 -12.55 -29.58
CA ASP A 380 -5.82 -13.32 -30.24
C ASP A 380 -6.23 -13.63 -31.68
N PRO A 381 -5.49 -13.11 -32.68
CA PRO A 381 -4.40 -12.16 -32.62
C PRO A 381 -4.83 -10.76 -32.15
N ALA A 382 -3.90 -10.01 -31.52
CA ALA A 382 -4.13 -8.65 -31.04
C ALA A 382 -4.45 -7.65 -32.18
N PRO A 383 -5.06 -6.51 -31.90
CA PRO A 383 -5.21 -5.43 -32.87
C PRO A 383 -3.89 -5.11 -33.58
N MET A 384 -3.94 -4.72 -34.86
CA MET A 384 -2.80 -4.44 -35.73
C MET A 384 -1.93 -5.65 -36.10
N ARG A 385 -2.31 -6.88 -35.70
CA ARG A 385 -1.61 -8.09 -36.12
C ARG A 385 -2.32 -8.76 -37.30
N PRO A 386 -1.59 -9.45 -38.19
CA PRO A 386 -2.22 -10.19 -39.27
C PRO A 386 -3.26 -11.19 -38.77
N GLY A 387 -4.47 -11.16 -39.34
CA GLY A 387 -5.58 -12.00 -38.92
C GLY A 387 -6.24 -11.60 -37.58
N THR A 388 -6.02 -10.36 -37.13
CA THR A 388 -6.61 -9.84 -35.86
C THR A 388 -8.10 -10.11 -35.77
N ALA A 389 -8.56 -10.42 -34.57
CA ALA A 389 -9.97 -10.55 -34.24
C ALA A 389 -10.67 -9.19 -34.08
N ASP A 390 -9.94 -8.09 -33.86
CA ASP A 390 -10.52 -6.74 -33.75
C ASP A 390 -11.38 -6.42 -34.99
N ARG A 391 -12.54 -5.79 -34.77
CA ARG A 391 -13.55 -5.46 -35.77
C ARG A 391 -14.19 -6.69 -36.42
N THR A 392 -14.25 -7.80 -35.69
CA THR A 392 -14.93 -9.03 -36.13
C THR A 392 -15.81 -9.63 -35.02
N ASP A 393 -16.68 -10.59 -35.39
CA ASP A 393 -17.46 -11.40 -34.41
C ASP A 393 -16.56 -12.20 -33.47
N ALA A 394 -15.33 -12.52 -33.89
CA ALA A 394 -14.38 -13.24 -33.05
C ALA A 394 -13.94 -12.40 -31.83
N ALA A 395 -13.82 -11.07 -31.95
CA ALA A 395 -13.53 -10.21 -30.81
C ALA A 395 -14.62 -10.32 -29.77
N ARG A 396 -15.90 -10.18 -30.16
CA ARG A 396 -17.04 -10.32 -29.24
C ARG A 396 -17.06 -11.68 -28.56
N SER A 397 -16.79 -12.76 -29.33
CA SER A 397 -16.73 -14.11 -28.78
C SER A 397 -15.62 -14.31 -27.77
N GLN A 398 -14.41 -13.77 -28.01
CA GLN A 398 -13.28 -13.85 -27.10
C GLN A 398 -13.53 -13.03 -25.85
N VAL A 399 -14.09 -11.83 -25.97
CA VAL A 399 -14.49 -11.01 -24.82
C VAL A 399 -15.55 -11.72 -23.98
N SER A 400 -16.55 -12.34 -24.61
CA SER A 400 -17.58 -13.13 -23.90
C SER A 400 -16.97 -14.30 -23.14
N ALA A 401 -15.97 -14.98 -23.69
CA ALA A 401 -15.26 -16.07 -23.03
C ALA A 401 -14.42 -15.58 -21.82
N PHE A 402 -13.83 -14.39 -21.92
CA PHE A 402 -13.16 -13.71 -20.80
C PHE A 402 -14.14 -13.37 -19.66
N CYS A 403 -15.29 -12.83 -20.05
CA CYS A 403 -16.29 -12.39 -19.06
C CYS A 403 -16.92 -13.57 -18.32
N GLY A 404 -17.11 -14.72 -18.98
CA GLY A 404 -17.80 -15.87 -18.40
C GLY A 404 -19.32 -15.66 -18.32
N MET A 405 -20.02 -16.61 -17.68
CA MET A 405 -21.48 -16.69 -17.65
C MET A 405 -22.09 -16.45 -16.26
N ALA A 406 -21.29 -16.13 -15.25
CA ALA A 406 -21.75 -15.98 -13.88
C ALA A 406 -22.86 -14.93 -13.76
N LEU A 407 -23.93 -15.29 -13.06
CA LEU A 407 -25.06 -14.42 -12.75
C LEU A 407 -25.01 -13.98 -11.27
N ARG A 408 -25.48 -12.77 -10.97
CA ARG A 408 -25.51 -12.25 -9.58
C ARG A 408 -26.30 -13.14 -8.60
N THR A 409 -27.22 -13.97 -9.09
CA THR A 409 -28.02 -14.88 -8.28
C THR A 409 -27.34 -16.21 -7.97
N GLN A 410 -26.16 -16.46 -8.52
CA GLN A 410 -25.39 -17.70 -8.33
C GLN A 410 -24.34 -17.57 -7.22
N PHE A 411 -24.60 -16.77 -6.21
CA PHE A 411 -23.71 -16.59 -5.07
C PHE A 411 -24.48 -16.75 -3.77
N ALA A 412 -23.94 -17.56 -2.86
CA ALA A 412 -24.49 -17.79 -1.53
C ALA A 412 -23.48 -17.30 -0.48
N THR A 413 -23.92 -16.41 0.37
CA THR A 413 -23.07 -15.84 1.43
C THR A 413 -23.15 -16.68 2.70
N THR A 414 -21.99 -16.99 3.28
CA THR A 414 -21.83 -17.57 4.62
C THR A 414 -21.18 -16.55 5.56
N ALA A 415 -20.98 -16.93 6.83
CA ALA A 415 -20.29 -16.07 7.78
C ALA A 415 -18.81 -15.78 7.38
N ASP A 416 -18.19 -16.69 6.63
CA ASP A 416 -16.74 -16.71 6.40
C ASP A 416 -16.35 -16.60 4.92
N THR A 417 -17.26 -16.87 3.99
CA THR A 417 -16.97 -16.87 2.55
C THR A 417 -18.21 -16.66 1.71
N VAL A 418 -18.01 -16.31 0.44
CA VAL A 418 -19.03 -16.27 -0.61
C VAL A 418 -18.84 -17.46 -1.51
N LEU A 419 -19.84 -18.33 -1.56
CA LEU A 419 -19.83 -19.54 -2.38
C LEU A 419 -20.40 -19.24 -3.76
N PHE A 420 -19.72 -19.70 -4.81
CA PHE A 420 -20.27 -19.68 -6.16
C PHE A 420 -21.03 -20.99 -6.44
N THR A 421 -22.29 -20.87 -6.88
CA THR A 421 -23.20 -22.00 -7.12
C THR A 421 -23.47 -22.24 -8.62
N GLY A 422 -22.79 -21.48 -9.49
CA GLY A 422 -22.82 -21.68 -10.96
C GLY A 422 -21.88 -22.79 -11.40
N ALA A 423 -21.52 -22.79 -12.70
CA ALA A 423 -20.59 -23.77 -13.26
C ALA A 423 -19.22 -23.68 -12.57
N PRO A 424 -18.67 -24.75 -11.99
CA PRO A 424 -17.47 -24.70 -11.14
C PRO A 424 -16.20 -24.27 -11.91
N ASP A 425 -16.17 -24.46 -13.21
CA ASP A 425 -15.09 -24.10 -14.13
C ASP A 425 -15.24 -22.70 -14.77
N ASP A 426 -16.34 -21.99 -14.49
CA ASP A 426 -16.53 -20.59 -14.92
C ASP A 426 -15.67 -19.65 -14.08
N TRP A 427 -14.42 -19.43 -14.50
CA TRP A 427 -13.45 -18.53 -13.90
C TRP A 427 -13.31 -17.24 -14.72
N GLY A 428 -14.46 -16.71 -15.18
CA GLY A 428 -14.51 -15.46 -15.92
C GLY A 428 -14.53 -14.22 -15.04
N TYR A 429 -14.39 -13.06 -15.69
CA TYR A 429 -14.37 -11.74 -15.05
C TYR A 429 -15.66 -11.43 -14.27
N ARG A 430 -16.83 -11.88 -14.75
CA ARG A 430 -18.10 -11.71 -14.04
C ARG A 430 -18.11 -12.42 -12.69
N ARG A 431 -17.60 -13.67 -12.62
CA ARG A 431 -17.50 -14.40 -11.36
C ARG A 431 -16.59 -13.68 -10.37
N PHE A 432 -15.43 -13.22 -10.82
CA PHE A 432 -14.48 -12.45 -10.02
C PHE A 432 -15.16 -11.21 -9.40
N LEU A 433 -15.78 -10.39 -10.22
CA LEU A 433 -16.33 -9.13 -9.78
C LEU A 433 -17.57 -9.28 -8.88
N LEU A 434 -18.49 -10.17 -9.27
CA LEU A 434 -19.70 -10.44 -8.50
C LEU A 434 -19.40 -11.10 -7.16
N HIS A 435 -18.34 -11.93 -7.08
CA HIS A 435 -17.84 -12.46 -5.82
C HIS A 435 -17.51 -11.34 -4.84
N PHE A 436 -16.72 -10.35 -5.25
CA PHE A 436 -16.35 -9.23 -4.40
C PHE A 436 -17.54 -8.31 -4.06
N ALA A 437 -18.50 -8.15 -4.97
CA ALA A 437 -19.72 -7.40 -4.66
C ALA A 437 -20.53 -8.08 -3.53
N HIS A 438 -20.69 -9.41 -3.60
CA HIS A 438 -21.36 -10.18 -2.54
C HIS A 438 -20.54 -10.18 -1.24
N LEU A 439 -19.20 -10.21 -1.33
CA LEU A 439 -18.32 -10.14 -0.18
C LEU A 439 -18.45 -8.78 0.54
N ALA A 440 -18.49 -7.68 -0.23
CA ALA A 440 -18.74 -6.34 0.30
C ALA A 440 -20.09 -6.25 1.02
N ALA A 441 -21.16 -6.80 0.41
CA ALA A 441 -22.49 -6.85 1.04
C ALA A 441 -22.46 -7.66 2.36
N ALA A 442 -21.78 -8.82 2.37
CA ALA A 442 -21.61 -9.66 3.55
C ALA A 442 -20.79 -9.00 4.67
N ALA A 443 -19.88 -8.11 4.31
CA ALA A 443 -19.10 -7.33 5.27
C ALA A 443 -19.89 -6.18 5.92
N GLY A 444 -21.12 -5.91 5.48
CA GLY A 444 -21.96 -4.80 5.94
C GLY A 444 -21.93 -3.58 5.02
N GLY A 445 -21.60 -3.80 3.74
CA GLY A 445 -21.51 -2.78 2.69
C GLY A 445 -20.21 -2.00 2.68
N VAL A 446 -19.96 -1.30 1.58
CA VAL A 446 -18.83 -0.39 1.37
C VAL A 446 -19.31 0.95 0.83
N ASP A 447 -18.50 1.98 0.97
CA ASP A 447 -18.85 3.34 0.52
C ASP A 447 -18.69 3.52 -0.99
N ALA A 448 -17.73 2.79 -1.58
CA ALA A 448 -17.55 2.73 -3.01
C ALA A 448 -17.03 1.35 -3.48
N PHE A 449 -17.20 1.08 -4.77
CA PHE A 449 -16.80 -0.18 -5.40
C PHE A 449 -16.27 0.10 -6.81
N LEU A 450 -15.08 -0.42 -7.14
CA LEU A 450 -14.53 -0.38 -8.49
C LEU A 450 -14.94 -1.64 -9.25
N ILE A 451 -15.53 -1.46 -10.43
CA ILE A 451 -15.92 -2.59 -11.30
C ILE A 451 -14.79 -3.04 -12.23
N GLY A 452 -13.56 -2.65 -11.93
CA GLY A 452 -12.34 -2.98 -12.64
C GLY A 452 -11.42 -1.78 -12.77
N THR A 453 -10.23 -2.06 -13.28
CA THR A 453 -9.20 -1.05 -13.50
C THR A 453 -8.30 -1.43 -14.66
N GLU A 454 -7.95 -0.45 -15.51
CA GLU A 454 -6.90 -0.52 -16.55
C GLU A 454 -7.00 -1.74 -17.48
N LEU A 455 -8.19 -2.12 -17.91
CA LEU A 455 -8.36 -3.21 -18.87
C LEU A 455 -8.39 -2.70 -20.33
N LYS A 456 -7.51 -1.75 -20.63
CA LYS A 456 -7.42 -1.02 -21.89
C LYS A 456 -7.41 -1.91 -23.12
N GLY A 457 -6.66 -3.03 -23.10
CA GLY A 457 -6.59 -3.97 -24.21
C GLY A 457 -7.92 -4.66 -24.52
N LEU A 458 -8.89 -4.64 -23.58
CA LEU A 458 -10.23 -5.18 -23.73
C LEU A 458 -11.25 -4.08 -24.05
N THR A 459 -11.18 -2.93 -23.37
CA THR A 459 -12.13 -1.83 -23.57
C THR A 459 -12.04 -1.22 -24.96
N THR A 460 -10.87 -1.31 -25.61
CA THR A 460 -10.64 -0.80 -26.96
C THR A 460 -10.93 -1.82 -28.07
N LEU A 461 -11.22 -3.10 -27.75
CA LEU A 461 -11.61 -4.09 -28.76
C LEU A 461 -12.98 -3.79 -29.34
N ARG A 462 -13.07 -3.88 -30.67
CA ARG A 462 -14.31 -3.65 -31.43
C ARG A 462 -14.83 -4.95 -32.04
N ASP A 463 -16.14 -5.06 -32.07
CA ASP A 463 -16.80 -6.10 -32.88
C ASP A 463 -16.96 -5.65 -34.35
N GLN A 464 -17.61 -6.50 -35.16
CA GLN A 464 -17.87 -6.24 -36.58
C GLN A 464 -18.72 -4.99 -36.88
N ASN A 465 -19.40 -4.43 -35.87
CA ASN A 465 -20.24 -3.21 -35.97
C ASN A 465 -19.59 -1.99 -35.32
N ASP A 466 -18.30 -2.04 -35.04
CA ASP A 466 -17.55 -1.06 -34.28
C ASP A 466 -18.09 -0.82 -32.84
N GLY A 467 -18.84 -1.79 -32.29
CA GLY A 467 -19.27 -1.81 -30.89
C GLY A 467 -18.12 -2.26 -29.98
N PHE A 468 -18.17 -1.86 -28.70
CA PHE A 468 -17.14 -2.19 -27.68
C PHE A 468 -17.70 -3.24 -26.69
N PRO A 469 -17.58 -4.56 -26.96
CA PRO A 469 -18.29 -5.60 -26.22
C PRO A 469 -17.87 -5.68 -24.74
N PHE A 470 -16.65 -5.32 -24.39
CA PHE A 470 -16.24 -5.30 -22.98
C PHE A 470 -16.83 -4.12 -22.23
N VAL A 471 -16.96 -2.95 -22.86
CA VAL A 471 -17.63 -1.77 -22.28
C VAL A 471 -19.11 -2.07 -22.03
N GLU A 472 -19.79 -2.75 -22.96
CA GLU A 472 -21.16 -3.24 -22.77
C GLU A 472 -21.26 -4.16 -21.53
N THR A 473 -20.28 -5.05 -21.36
CA THR A 473 -20.21 -5.94 -20.18
C THR A 473 -19.99 -5.16 -18.89
N LEU A 474 -19.13 -4.14 -18.89
CA LEU A 474 -18.92 -3.26 -17.73
C LEU A 474 -20.21 -2.52 -17.33
N CYS A 475 -21.00 -2.04 -18.30
CA CYS A 475 -22.31 -1.44 -18.04
C CYS A 475 -23.28 -2.43 -17.39
N ALA A 476 -23.33 -3.67 -17.89
CA ALA A 476 -24.16 -4.74 -17.32
C ALA A 476 -23.69 -5.10 -15.90
N LEU A 477 -22.39 -5.20 -15.67
CA LEU A 477 -21.79 -5.44 -14.34
C LEU A 477 -22.07 -4.30 -13.36
N ALA A 478 -21.99 -3.04 -13.81
CA ALA A 478 -22.35 -1.90 -12.98
C ALA A 478 -23.79 -2.01 -12.49
N SER A 479 -24.72 -2.44 -13.37
CA SER A 479 -26.12 -2.70 -13.01
C SER A 479 -26.26 -3.83 -12.00
N ASP A 480 -25.56 -4.96 -12.22
CA ASP A 480 -25.59 -6.10 -11.30
C ASP A 480 -25.03 -5.73 -9.91
N VAL A 481 -23.91 -5.01 -9.86
CA VAL A 481 -23.27 -4.53 -8.62
C VAL A 481 -24.18 -3.54 -7.90
N ARG A 482 -24.84 -2.64 -8.64
CA ARG A 482 -25.83 -1.71 -8.07
C ARG A 482 -27.00 -2.44 -7.39
N VAL A 483 -27.47 -3.52 -7.98
CA VAL A 483 -28.53 -4.36 -7.36
C VAL A 483 -28.02 -5.05 -6.08
N ILE A 484 -26.77 -5.50 -6.04
CA ILE A 484 -26.19 -6.19 -4.88
C ILE A 484 -25.90 -5.20 -3.74
N LEU A 485 -25.29 -4.05 -4.03
CA LEU A 485 -24.77 -3.11 -3.03
C LEU A 485 -25.72 -1.98 -2.69
N GLY A 486 -26.74 -1.76 -3.50
CA GLY A 486 -27.74 -0.70 -3.28
C GLY A 486 -27.29 0.69 -3.74
N ALA A 487 -28.14 1.68 -3.48
CA ALA A 487 -27.96 3.05 -3.97
C ALA A 487 -26.89 3.86 -3.22
N ASN A 488 -26.54 3.44 -1.99
CA ASN A 488 -25.60 4.19 -1.14
C ASN A 488 -24.12 3.88 -1.43
N THR A 489 -23.82 2.86 -2.21
CA THR A 489 -22.45 2.54 -2.64
C THR A 489 -22.16 3.22 -3.95
N ALA A 490 -21.18 4.10 -4.01
CA ALA A 490 -20.72 4.68 -5.27
C ALA A 490 -19.99 3.66 -6.13
N ILE A 491 -20.21 3.66 -7.44
CA ILE A 491 -19.61 2.69 -8.37
C ILE A 491 -18.84 3.44 -9.46
N THR A 492 -17.63 3.00 -9.74
CA THR A 492 -16.81 3.52 -10.84
C THR A 492 -15.93 2.42 -11.45
N TYR A 493 -15.24 2.75 -12.53
CA TYR A 493 -14.16 1.99 -13.17
C TYR A 493 -12.90 2.84 -13.15
N GLY A 494 -11.74 2.29 -12.81
CA GLY A 494 -10.46 2.98 -12.86
C GLY A 494 -9.86 2.86 -14.27
N ALA A 495 -10.03 3.87 -15.11
CA ALA A 495 -9.43 3.86 -16.43
C ALA A 495 -7.96 4.32 -16.37
N ASP A 496 -7.07 3.66 -17.09
CA ASP A 496 -5.71 4.14 -17.30
C ASP A 496 -5.73 5.58 -17.85
N TRP A 497 -4.76 6.41 -17.46
CA TRP A 497 -4.66 7.80 -17.91
C TRP A 497 -4.63 7.96 -19.43
N SER A 498 -4.19 6.93 -20.16
CA SER A 498 -4.17 6.88 -21.61
C SER A 498 -5.41 6.21 -22.23
N GLU A 499 -6.40 5.84 -21.40
CA GLU A 499 -7.63 5.14 -21.81
C GLU A 499 -8.88 6.05 -21.66
N TYR A 500 -8.98 6.80 -20.55
CA TYR A 500 -10.21 7.51 -20.15
C TYR A 500 -10.70 8.52 -21.18
N PHE A 501 -9.78 9.20 -21.90
CA PHE A 501 -10.08 10.35 -22.78
C PHE A 501 -10.50 9.95 -24.19
N GLY A 502 -10.40 8.68 -24.56
CA GLY A 502 -10.81 8.13 -25.85
C GLY A 502 -9.82 7.10 -26.40
N TYR A 503 -10.28 6.32 -27.35
CA TYR A 503 -9.47 5.38 -28.12
C TYR A 503 -9.05 6.00 -29.44
N HIS A 504 -7.77 6.07 -29.67
CA HIS A 504 -7.10 6.57 -30.87
C HIS A 504 -6.37 5.40 -31.52
N PRO A 505 -6.99 4.71 -32.50
CA PRO A 505 -6.34 3.60 -33.17
C PRO A 505 -5.01 3.99 -33.82
N ALA A 506 -3.95 3.21 -33.61
CA ALA A 506 -2.64 3.45 -34.19
C ALA A 506 -2.53 2.95 -35.65
N ASP A 507 -3.66 2.76 -36.34
CA ASP A 507 -3.75 2.22 -37.70
C ASP A 507 -3.60 3.28 -38.81
N GLY A 508 -3.35 4.53 -38.43
CA GLY A 508 -3.20 5.65 -39.36
C GLY A 508 -4.53 6.20 -39.89
N SER A 509 -5.68 5.70 -39.45
CA SER A 509 -7.00 6.17 -39.87
C SER A 509 -7.31 7.60 -39.40
N GLY A 510 -6.71 8.03 -38.29
CA GLY A 510 -7.07 9.26 -37.60
C GLY A 510 -8.42 9.19 -36.87
N ASP A 511 -8.92 7.98 -36.66
CA ASP A 511 -10.14 7.75 -35.93
C ASP A 511 -10.05 8.13 -34.46
N VAL A 512 -11.15 8.55 -33.89
CA VAL A 512 -11.31 8.81 -32.46
C VAL A 512 -12.62 8.23 -31.96
N TYR A 513 -12.57 7.40 -30.94
CA TYR A 513 -13.74 6.83 -30.31
C TYR A 513 -13.76 7.14 -28.82
N PHE A 514 -14.78 7.82 -28.33
CA PHE A 514 -15.01 8.01 -26.89
C PHE A 514 -15.69 6.73 -26.35
N HIS A 515 -14.96 5.63 -26.41
CA HIS A 515 -15.44 4.27 -26.20
C HIS A 515 -16.00 4.01 -24.80
N LEU A 516 -15.49 4.72 -23.77
CA LEU A 516 -15.97 4.60 -22.40
C LEU A 516 -17.18 5.48 -22.08
N ASP A 517 -17.64 6.33 -23.00
CA ASP A 517 -18.73 7.26 -22.73
C ASP A 517 -20.06 6.55 -22.40
N ALA A 518 -20.31 5.38 -22.98
CA ALA A 518 -21.47 4.56 -22.63
C ALA A 518 -21.42 4.10 -21.17
N LEU A 519 -20.21 3.80 -20.64
CA LEU A 519 -19.99 3.47 -19.24
C LEU A 519 -20.11 4.71 -18.36
N TRP A 520 -19.43 5.81 -18.73
CA TRP A 520 -19.48 7.04 -17.95
C TRP A 520 -20.89 7.63 -17.84
N ALA A 521 -21.68 7.52 -18.89
CA ALA A 521 -23.09 7.96 -18.89
C ALA A 521 -24.03 6.98 -18.19
N HIS A 522 -23.58 5.73 -17.90
CA HIS A 522 -24.45 4.71 -17.34
C HIS A 522 -24.99 5.12 -15.95
N PRO A 523 -26.31 4.95 -15.66
CA PRO A 523 -26.93 5.43 -14.41
C PRO A 523 -26.39 4.73 -13.15
N ALA A 524 -25.82 3.54 -13.26
CA ALA A 524 -25.20 2.84 -12.14
C ALA A 524 -23.75 3.29 -11.86
N ILE A 525 -23.16 4.13 -12.70
CA ILE A 525 -21.83 4.71 -12.49
C ILE A 525 -21.96 6.09 -11.87
N ASP A 526 -21.19 6.39 -10.85
CA ASP A 526 -21.30 7.64 -10.07
C ASP A 526 -20.18 8.64 -10.35
N ALA A 527 -19.03 8.17 -10.85
CA ALA A 527 -17.87 9.00 -11.13
C ALA A 527 -17.09 8.49 -12.35
N VAL A 528 -16.25 9.34 -12.94
CA VAL A 528 -15.22 8.97 -13.89
C VAL A 528 -13.94 8.66 -13.09
N GLY A 529 -13.54 7.40 -13.03
CA GLY A 529 -12.31 6.99 -12.36
C GLY A 529 -11.11 7.04 -13.31
N ILE A 530 -10.02 7.61 -12.86
CA ILE A 530 -8.78 7.73 -13.64
C ILE A 530 -7.61 7.29 -12.76
N ASP A 531 -6.83 6.33 -13.24
CA ASP A 531 -5.53 5.99 -12.68
C ASP A 531 -4.52 6.98 -13.28
N ASN A 532 -4.22 8.02 -12.49
CA ASN A 532 -3.51 9.20 -12.98
C ASN A 532 -2.01 9.07 -12.81
N TYR A 533 -1.36 8.64 -13.87
CA TYR A 533 0.10 8.55 -14.02
C TYR A 533 0.64 9.48 -15.12
N MET A 534 0.05 10.66 -15.24
CA MET A 534 0.42 11.64 -16.28
C MET A 534 1.75 12.31 -15.96
N ALA A 535 2.65 12.39 -16.95
CA ALA A 535 3.97 12.99 -16.80
C ALA A 535 3.89 14.50 -16.49
N LEU A 536 4.64 14.96 -15.48
CA LEU A 536 4.70 16.37 -15.09
C LEU A 536 6.05 17.04 -15.41
N SER A 537 7.01 16.32 -15.97
CA SER A 537 8.34 16.83 -16.25
C SER A 537 8.97 16.16 -17.47
N ASP A 538 9.89 16.86 -18.15
CA ASP A 538 10.82 16.33 -19.14
C ASP A 538 12.25 16.76 -18.77
N TRP A 539 12.58 16.75 -17.47
CA TRP A 539 13.88 17.16 -16.97
C TRP A 539 14.98 16.20 -17.38
N ARG A 540 16.11 16.76 -17.85
CA ARG A 540 17.30 16.01 -18.27
C ARG A 540 18.54 16.52 -17.56
N ASP A 541 19.61 15.72 -17.52
CA ASP A 541 20.85 16.11 -16.84
C ASP A 541 21.49 17.36 -17.46
N GLY A 542 21.31 17.60 -18.77
CA GLY A 542 21.76 18.82 -19.45
C GLY A 542 21.11 20.10 -18.91
N ASP A 543 19.93 20.02 -18.32
CA ASP A 543 19.18 21.16 -17.79
C ASP A 543 19.79 21.73 -16.49
N TYR A 544 20.75 21.02 -15.86
CA TYR A 544 21.52 21.55 -14.73
C TYR A 544 22.51 22.65 -15.17
N SER A 545 22.91 22.68 -16.42
CA SER A 545 23.92 23.61 -16.94
C SER A 545 23.37 24.63 -17.92
N GLY A 546 22.06 24.61 -18.20
CA GLY A 546 21.41 25.49 -19.15
C GLY A 546 19.94 25.77 -18.80
N PRO A 547 19.26 26.64 -19.55
CA PRO A 547 17.85 26.90 -19.31
C PRO A 547 17.00 25.67 -19.70
N ASN A 548 16.12 25.24 -18.79
CA ASN A 548 15.12 24.22 -19.08
C ASN A 548 14.04 24.83 -20.01
N PRO A 549 13.62 24.15 -21.10
CA PRO A 549 12.67 24.70 -22.07
C PRO A 549 11.24 24.85 -21.49
N ASP A 550 10.88 24.15 -20.40
CA ASP A 550 9.61 24.28 -19.70
C ASP A 550 9.69 25.25 -18.50
N GLY A 551 10.82 25.96 -18.35
CA GLY A 551 11.00 26.97 -17.30
C GLY A 551 11.28 26.41 -15.89
N PHE A 552 11.53 25.10 -15.76
CA PHE A 552 11.93 24.51 -14.48
C PHE A 552 13.30 25.01 -14.05
N ARG A 553 13.43 25.39 -12.79
CA ARG A 553 14.70 25.84 -12.19
C ARG A 553 15.52 24.70 -11.60
N GLU A 554 14.86 23.58 -11.29
CA GLU A 554 15.42 22.37 -10.70
C GLU A 554 14.54 21.16 -11.07
N PRO A 555 14.99 19.89 -10.94
CA PRO A 555 14.26 18.70 -11.37
C PRO A 555 12.85 18.58 -10.76
N TYR A 556 12.67 19.11 -9.56
CA TYR A 556 11.42 19.00 -8.80
C TYR A 556 10.89 20.39 -8.44
N ASP A 557 11.01 21.35 -9.38
CA ASP A 557 10.47 22.70 -9.21
C ASP A 557 8.97 22.64 -8.94
N SER A 558 8.59 23.07 -7.77
CA SER A 558 7.22 22.98 -7.27
C SER A 558 6.20 23.77 -8.12
N ALA A 559 6.60 24.90 -8.71
CA ALA A 559 5.76 25.68 -9.62
C ALA A 559 5.68 25.00 -10.99
N GLY A 560 6.83 24.58 -11.54
CA GLY A 560 6.89 23.89 -12.83
C GLY A 560 6.05 22.59 -12.83
N LEU A 561 6.18 21.76 -11.79
CA LEU A 561 5.38 20.53 -11.68
C LEU A 561 3.87 20.84 -11.59
N ARG A 562 3.47 21.87 -10.83
CA ARG A 562 2.06 22.28 -10.76
C ARG A 562 1.51 22.75 -12.09
N ASP A 563 2.26 23.60 -12.79
CA ASP A 563 1.83 24.16 -14.07
C ASP A 563 1.79 23.08 -15.17
N ALA A 564 2.64 22.06 -15.06
CA ALA A 564 2.65 20.92 -15.97
C ALA A 564 1.45 19.96 -15.81
N ILE A 565 0.59 20.11 -14.82
CA ILE A 565 -0.65 19.31 -14.70
C ILE A 565 -1.60 19.63 -15.87
N ALA A 566 -1.69 20.91 -16.27
CA ALA A 566 -2.42 21.36 -17.44
C ALA A 566 -1.45 22.03 -18.45
N GLY A 567 -0.31 21.39 -18.69
CA GLY A 567 0.73 21.87 -19.59
C GLY A 567 1.74 20.79 -19.95
N GLY A 568 2.69 21.10 -20.81
CA GLY A 568 3.80 20.22 -21.20
C GLY A 568 3.38 19.02 -22.04
N GLU A 569 4.07 17.87 -21.84
CA GLU A 569 3.78 16.63 -22.57
C GLU A 569 2.35 16.16 -22.33
N GLY A 570 1.63 15.86 -23.42
CA GLY A 570 0.23 15.41 -23.35
C GLY A 570 -0.81 16.53 -23.21
N TYR A 571 -0.35 17.79 -23.16
CA TYR A 571 -1.20 18.97 -23.22
C TYR A 571 -0.79 19.92 -24.36
N ASP A 572 0.44 20.41 -24.33
CA ASP A 572 0.95 21.34 -25.35
C ASP A 572 1.60 20.61 -26.52
N TRP A 573 2.31 19.52 -26.21
CA TRP A 573 3.11 18.78 -27.17
C TRP A 573 3.22 17.29 -26.82
N TYR A 574 3.73 16.51 -27.77
CA TYR A 574 4.03 15.09 -27.62
C TYR A 574 5.30 14.72 -28.37
N TYR A 575 5.86 13.54 -28.10
CA TYR A 575 6.94 12.95 -28.88
C TYR A 575 6.39 11.95 -29.88
N ALA A 576 6.70 12.15 -31.19
CA ALA A 576 6.23 11.26 -32.24
C ALA A 576 6.99 9.91 -32.27
N SER A 577 8.16 9.84 -31.62
CA SER A 577 8.99 8.63 -31.54
C SER A 577 9.93 8.69 -30.34
N GLU A 578 10.46 7.54 -29.92
CA GLU A 578 11.49 7.46 -28.87
C GLU A 578 12.78 8.20 -29.29
N GLU A 579 13.14 8.17 -30.58
CA GLU A 579 14.28 8.92 -31.09
C GLU A 579 14.04 10.43 -30.99
N GLY A 580 12.83 10.88 -31.31
CA GLY A 580 12.41 12.28 -31.12
C GLY A 580 12.46 12.68 -29.65
N ARG A 581 12.07 11.78 -28.72
CA ARG A 581 12.20 11.98 -27.29
C ARG A 581 13.68 12.18 -26.90
N LEU A 582 14.57 11.31 -27.35
CA LEU A 582 16.01 11.46 -27.06
C LEU A 582 16.58 12.81 -27.52
N ARG A 583 16.13 13.31 -28.66
CA ARG A 583 16.57 14.60 -29.22
C ARG A 583 15.78 15.79 -28.73
N ARG A 584 14.72 15.60 -27.93
CA ARG A 584 13.77 16.64 -27.49
C ARG A 584 13.05 17.33 -28.68
N GLU A 585 12.72 16.54 -29.73
CA GLU A 585 11.98 16.99 -30.91
C GLU A 585 10.47 16.91 -30.62
N ARG A 586 9.89 17.99 -30.12
CA ARG A 586 8.51 18.09 -29.69
C ARG A 586 7.57 18.44 -30.83
N SER A 587 6.43 17.75 -30.91
CA SER A 587 5.36 18.05 -31.86
C SER A 587 4.18 18.68 -31.12
N PRO A 588 3.61 19.83 -31.58
CA PRO A 588 2.48 20.46 -30.89
C PRO A 588 1.20 19.60 -31.01
N ILE A 589 0.40 19.55 -29.95
CA ILE A 589 -0.93 18.93 -29.98
C ILE A 589 -1.93 19.94 -30.50
N THR A 590 -2.46 19.72 -31.69
CA THR A 590 -3.43 20.58 -32.36
C THR A 590 -4.58 19.77 -32.93
N ASP A 591 -5.71 20.43 -33.23
CA ASP A 591 -6.80 19.88 -34.01
C ASP A 591 -7.13 20.88 -35.14
N GLY A 592 -6.46 20.72 -36.27
CA GLY A 592 -6.62 21.62 -37.42
C GLY A 592 -7.99 21.49 -38.09
N ALA A 593 -8.68 20.35 -37.93
CA ALA A 593 -9.94 20.11 -38.62
C ALA A 593 -11.15 20.74 -37.89
N TYR A 594 -11.15 20.69 -36.54
CA TYR A 594 -12.33 21.07 -35.74
C TYR A 594 -11.99 22.07 -34.63
N GLY A 595 -10.74 22.44 -34.41
CA GLY A 595 -10.30 23.38 -33.38
C GLY A 595 -10.58 22.90 -31.95
N LYS A 596 -10.56 21.58 -31.74
CA LYS A 596 -10.84 20.92 -30.44
C LYS A 596 -9.60 20.13 -29.97
N PRO A 597 -8.46 20.79 -29.64
CA PRO A 597 -7.22 20.09 -29.31
C PRO A 597 -7.36 19.19 -28.08
N TRP A 598 -8.30 19.44 -27.16
CA TRP A 598 -8.60 18.61 -25.99
C TRP A 598 -8.94 17.15 -26.35
N VAL A 599 -9.40 16.86 -27.58
CA VAL A 599 -9.66 15.49 -28.07
C VAL A 599 -8.38 14.66 -28.09
N TYR A 600 -7.22 15.27 -28.27
CA TYR A 600 -5.90 14.62 -28.34
C TYR A 600 -5.05 14.85 -27.09
N ARG A 601 -5.56 15.59 -26.11
CA ARG A 601 -4.85 16.00 -24.89
C ARG A 601 -5.30 15.16 -23.70
N TYR A 602 -4.57 14.13 -23.33
CA TYR A 602 -4.92 13.32 -22.16
C TYR A 602 -4.80 14.09 -20.84
N LYS A 603 -4.15 15.24 -20.81
CA LYS A 603 -4.08 16.11 -19.63
C LYS A 603 -5.16 17.20 -19.58
N ASP A 604 -5.91 17.41 -20.64
CA ASP A 604 -6.96 18.45 -20.70
C ASP A 604 -8.27 17.92 -20.08
N LEU A 605 -8.23 17.64 -18.76
CA LEU A 605 -9.40 17.17 -18.02
C LEU A 605 -10.56 18.14 -18.10
N VAL A 606 -10.30 19.46 -18.05
CA VAL A 606 -11.33 20.49 -18.11
C VAL A 606 -12.00 20.50 -19.48
N GLY A 607 -11.22 20.45 -20.55
CA GLY A 607 -11.72 20.38 -21.93
C GLY A 607 -12.55 19.12 -22.16
N TRP A 608 -12.02 17.96 -21.78
CA TRP A 608 -12.73 16.68 -21.91
C TRP A 608 -14.04 16.68 -21.10
N TRP A 609 -14.01 17.04 -19.84
CA TRP A 609 -15.16 16.98 -18.94
C TRP A 609 -16.27 18.01 -19.30
N SER A 610 -15.89 19.17 -19.82
CA SER A 610 -16.81 20.29 -20.06
C SER A 610 -17.51 20.25 -21.39
N ASN A 611 -17.06 19.41 -22.34
CA ASN A 611 -17.59 19.35 -23.70
C ASN A 611 -18.45 18.11 -23.96
N ARG A 612 -19.28 18.17 -24.98
CA ARG A 612 -19.92 16.97 -25.57
C ARG A 612 -18.90 16.24 -26.44
N HIS A 613 -18.93 14.94 -26.43
CA HIS A 613 -18.02 14.09 -27.19
C HIS A 613 -18.67 13.64 -28.51
N TYR A 614 -17.87 13.59 -29.55
CA TYR A 614 -18.27 13.13 -30.88
C TYR A 614 -17.20 12.20 -31.42
N ASN A 615 -17.58 10.98 -31.76
CA ASN A 615 -16.67 10.07 -32.42
C ASN A 615 -16.24 10.62 -33.77
N ARG A 616 -15.05 10.23 -34.23
CA ARG A 616 -14.52 10.58 -35.56
C ARG A 616 -14.14 9.29 -36.27
N ALA A 617 -14.92 8.91 -37.29
CA ALA A 617 -14.64 7.76 -38.13
C ALA A 617 -14.16 8.27 -39.51
N GLY A 618 -13.05 7.72 -40.02
CA GLY A 618 -12.41 8.22 -41.23
C GLY A 618 -11.95 9.70 -41.08
N GLY A 619 -11.62 10.13 -39.88
CA GLY A 619 -11.24 11.51 -39.57
C GLY A 619 -12.38 12.53 -39.55
N ALA A 620 -13.65 12.10 -39.77
CA ALA A 620 -14.83 12.97 -39.79
C ALA A 620 -15.62 12.89 -38.48
N GLU A 621 -15.91 14.06 -37.89
CA GLU A 621 -16.70 14.15 -36.66
C GLU A 621 -18.16 13.74 -36.93
N ALA A 622 -18.70 12.85 -36.08
CA ALA A 622 -20.08 12.37 -36.15
C ALA A 622 -21.10 13.51 -35.98
N GLN A 623 -22.27 13.39 -36.61
CA GLN A 623 -23.36 14.35 -36.50
C GLN A 623 -24.03 14.32 -35.10
N THR A 624 -23.96 13.21 -34.41
CA THR A 624 -24.56 13.02 -33.08
C THR A 624 -23.48 12.81 -32.04
N SER A 625 -23.66 13.43 -30.86
CA SER A 625 -22.78 13.20 -29.72
C SER A 625 -22.93 11.77 -29.17
N THR A 626 -21.91 11.33 -28.48
CA THR A 626 -21.96 10.10 -27.66
C THR A 626 -22.95 10.24 -26.50
N ALA A 627 -23.03 9.23 -25.65
CA ALA A 627 -23.89 9.24 -24.46
C ALA A 627 -23.41 10.18 -23.35
N TRP A 628 -22.17 10.66 -23.41
CA TRP A 628 -21.60 11.54 -22.38
C TRP A 628 -22.38 12.86 -22.26
N VAL A 629 -22.72 13.19 -21.03
CA VAL A 629 -23.30 14.51 -20.68
C VAL A 629 -22.22 15.34 -20.00
N ALA A 630 -21.84 16.44 -20.64
CA ALA A 630 -20.81 17.33 -20.13
C ALA A 630 -21.08 17.75 -18.68
N ARG A 631 -20.06 17.70 -17.84
CA ARG A 631 -20.09 18.08 -16.43
C ARG A 631 -21.05 17.27 -15.55
N SER A 632 -21.46 16.05 -15.97
CA SER A 632 -22.49 15.27 -15.27
C SER A 632 -21.96 14.48 -14.07
N LYS A 633 -20.69 14.17 -14.01
CA LYS A 633 -20.09 13.34 -12.95
C LYS A 633 -18.76 13.87 -12.50
N PRO A 634 -18.40 13.70 -11.22
CA PRO A 634 -17.06 14.04 -10.73
C PRO A 634 -16.01 13.10 -11.30
N ILE A 635 -14.78 13.58 -11.36
CA ILE A 635 -13.59 12.78 -11.63
C ILE A 635 -12.98 12.35 -10.29
N TRP A 636 -12.69 11.07 -10.15
CA TRP A 636 -11.89 10.51 -9.07
C TRP A 636 -10.55 10.06 -9.62
N PHE A 637 -9.46 10.39 -8.94
CA PHE A 637 -8.20 9.71 -9.20
C PHE A 637 -8.18 8.42 -8.38
N THR A 638 -8.51 7.32 -9.04
CA THR A 638 -8.57 5.98 -8.42
C THR A 638 -7.19 5.47 -8.06
N GLU A 639 -6.16 5.98 -8.74
CA GLU A 639 -4.75 5.90 -8.38
C GLU A 639 -4.04 7.23 -8.70
N LEU A 640 -3.08 7.63 -7.87
CA LEU A 640 -2.22 8.78 -8.12
C LEU A 640 -0.87 8.59 -7.45
N VAL A 641 0.21 8.54 -8.21
CA VAL A 641 1.59 8.59 -7.71
C VAL A 641 2.60 8.72 -8.86
N CYS A 642 3.85 8.97 -8.55
CA CYS A 642 5.01 8.58 -9.37
C CYS A 642 5.96 7.72 -8.53
N PRO A 643 6.86 6.93 -9.15
CA PRO A 643 7.83 6.15 -8.39
C PRO A 643 8.75 7.06 -7.57
N ALA A 644 9.11 6.61 -6.37
CA ALA A 644 10.09 7.30 -5.51
C ALA A 644 11.52 7.13 -6.04
N VAL A 645 11.72 7.48 -7.30
CA VAL A 645 12.96 7.31 -8.07
C VAL A 645 13.34 8.65 -8.69
N ASP A 646 14.64 8.85 -8.94
CA ASP A 646 15.14 10.02 -9.66
C ASP A 646 14.34 10.28 -10.95
N LYS A 647 13.90 11.51 -11.13
CA LYS A 647 13.04 11.93 -12.25
C LYS A 647 11.71 11.18 -12.37
N GLY A 648 11.15 10.67 -11.25
CA GLY A 648 9.84 10.02 -11.20
C GLY A 648 8.74 10.77 -11.98
N PRO A 649 8.62 12.10 -11.86
CA PRO A 649 7.64 12.89 -12.62
C PRO A 649 7.78 12.87 -14.14
N ASN A 650 8.91 12.41 -14.71
CA ASN A 650 9.09 12.30 -16.17
C ASN A 650 8.27 11.14 -16.77
N GLN A 651 8.05 10.07 -15.99
CA GLN A 651 7.30 8.89 -16.42
C GLN A 651 6.68 8.20 -15.19
N PRO A 652 5.58 8.75 -14.67
CA PRO A 652 4.99 8.28 -13.41
C PRO A 652 4.44 6.84 -13.45
N ASN A 653 4.14 6.32 -14.63
CA ASN A 653 3.51 5.02 -14.85
C ASN A 653 4.48 3.83 -14.90
N VAL A 654 5.78 4.03 -14.64
CA VAL A 654 6.77 2.94 -14.63
C VAL A 654 7.34 2.74 -13.22
N PHE A 655 7.52 1.48 -12.87
CA PHE A 655 8.06 1.08 -11.57
C PHE A 655 9.13 0.01 -11.76
N PRO A 656 10.27 0.08 -11.05
CA PRO A 656 11.22 -1.01 -11.02
C PRO A 656 10.61 -2.27 -10.36
N ASP A 657 10.36 -3.29 -11.14
CA ASP A 657 9.93 -4.62 -10.69
C ASP A 657 10.65 -5.70 -11.52
N PRO A 658 11.79 -6.23 -11.08
CA PRO A 658 12.68 -7.08 -11.89
C PRO A 658 12.03 -8.31 -12.52
N LYS A 659 10.90 -8.79 -11.98
CA LYS A 659 10.19 -9.94 -12.56
C LYS A 659 9.31 -9.58 -13.74
N SER A 660 8.78 -8.35 -13.76
CA SER A 660 7.79 -7.90 -14.76
C SER A 660 8.43 -7.39 -16.04
N VAL A 661 7.80 -7.68 -17.17
CA VAL A 661 8.14 -7.08 -18.47
C VAL A 661 7.95 -5.55 -18.48
N GLU A 662 7.11 -5.03 -17.59
CA GLU A 662 6.85 -3.59 -17.45
C GLU A 662 7.91 -2.87 -16.59
N SER A 663 8.88 -3.64 -16.03
CA SER A 663 9.93 -3.07 -15.19
C SER A 663 10.73 -2.02 -15.94
N ALA A 664 10.70 -0.78 -15.48
CA ALA A 664 11.45 0.32 -16.06
C ALA A 664 11.76 1.37 -14.99
N VAL A 665 12.73 2.23 -15.31
CA VAL A 665 12.97 3.50 -14.62
C VAL A 665 12.45 4.65 -15.47
N PRO A 666 12.01 5.78 -14.87
CA PRO A 666 11.52 6.93 -15.61
C PRO A 666 12.51 7.44 -16.66
N TYR A 667 12.03 8.07 -17.70
CA TYR A 667 12.89 8.65 -18.75
C TYR A 667 14.00 9.51 -18.15
N PHE A 668 15.23 9.30 -18.65
CA PHE A 668 16.46 10.00 -18.24
C PHE A 668 16.84 9.81 -16.76
N SER A 669 16.17 8.91 -16.03
CA SER A 669 16.46 8.61 -14.63
C SER A 669 17.77 7.86 -14.46
N SER A 670 18.48 8.12 -13.36
CA SER A 670 19.61 7.30 -12.91
C SER A 670 19.17 5.99 -12.24
N GLY A 671 17.88 5.78 -12.01
CA GLY A 671 17.33 4.68 -11.22
C GLY A 671 17.54 4.83 -9.71
N GLY A 672 18.22 5.90 -9.26
CA GLY A 672 18.44 6.15 -7.85
C GLY A 672 17.16 6.56 -7.12
N ARG A 673 17.03 6.16 -5.85
CA ARG A 673 15.88 6.53 -5.00
C ARG A 673 15.80 8.06 -4.83
N SER A 674 14.60 8.61 -4.98
CA SER A 674 14.27 10.01 -4.73
C SER A 674 12.87 10.15 -4.14
N ASP A 675 12.78 10.14 -2.82
CA ASP A 675 11.52 10.37 -2.11
C ASP A 675 10.99 11.79 -2.38
N LEU A 676 11.91 12.76 -2.58
CA LEU A 676 11.56 14.13 -2.93
C LEU A 676 10.80 14.24 -4.26
N ALA A 677 11.16 13.41 -5.26
CA ALA A 677 10.46 13.36 -6.54
C ALA A 677 8.97 13.01 -6.35
N GLN A 678 8.70 11.93 -5.59
CA GLN A 678 7.34 11.49 -5.29
C GLN A 678 6.57 12.57 -4.49
N ARG A 679 7.19 13.12 -3.46
CA ARG A 679 6.58 14.15 -2.63
C ARG A 679 6.20 15.38 -3.44
N ARG A 680 7.10 15.91 -4.27
CA ARG A 680 6.84 17.11 -5.09
C ARG A 680 5.76 16.87 -6.14
N PHE A 681 5.69 15.65 -6.68
CA PHE A 681 4.60 15.23 -7.56
C PHE A 681 3.24 15.30 -6.86
N LEU A 682 3.12 14.74 -5.65
CA LEU A 682 1.89 14.76 -4.87
C LEU A 682 1.52 16.18 -4.40
N GLU A 683 2.50 16.98 -3.98
CA GLU A 683 2.29 18.40 -3.62
C GLU A 683 1.79 19.22 -4.80
N ALA A 684 2.28 18.97 -6.01
CA ALA A 684 1.82 19.66 -7.23
C ALA A 684 0.32 19.40 -7.47
N HIS A 685 -0.10 18.14 -7.42
CA HIS A 685 -1.52 17.77 -7.55
C HIS A 685 -2.39 18.36 -6.43
N ALA A 686 -1.95 18.27 -5.18
CA ALA A 686 -2.68 18.84 -4.06
C ALA A 686 -2.87 20.36 -4.21
N ARG A 687 -1.85 21.08 -4.66
CA ARG A 687 -1.93 22.55 -4.87
C ARG A 687 -2.79 22.92 -6.06
N HIS A 688 -2.79 22.13 -7.13
CA HIS A 688 -3.56 22.43 -8.35
C HIS A 688 -5.07 22.22 -8.16
N TRP A 689 -5.47 21.11 -7.51
CA TRP A 689 -6.89 20.74 -7.41
C TRP A 689 -7.58 21.29 -6.17
N ASN A 690 -6.86 21.64 -5.10
CA ASN A 690 -7.44 21.96 -3.81
C ASN A 690 -7.85 23.45 -3.71
N PRO A 691 -9.15 23.75 -3.55
CA PRO A 691 -9.63 25.13 -3.38
C PRO A 691 -9.05 25.89 -2.18
N ALA A 692 -8.52 25.17 -1.18
CA ALA A 692 -7.85 25.79 -0.03
C ALA A 692 -6.41 26.19 -0.31
N SER A 693 -5.84 25.81 -1.46
CA SER A 693 -4.48 26.19 -1.83
C SER A 693 -4.40 27.67 -2.22
N ALA A 694 -3.32 28.34 -1.81
CA ALA A 694 -3.09 29.75 -2.16
C ALA A 694 -2.92 29.99 -3.68
N ASP A 695 -2.50 28.97 -4.41
CA ASP A 695 -2.24 29.02 -5.86
C ASP A 695 -3.43 28.47 -6.67
N PHE A 696 -4.55 28.14 -6.03
CA PHE A 696 -5.71 27.54 -6.69
C PHE A 696 -6.38 28.53 -7.65
N ASN A 697 -6.80 28.01 -8.80
CA ASN A 697 -7.62 28.74 -9.77
C ASN A 697 -8.90 27.94 -10.03
N ASP A 698 -10.09 28.59 -9.90
CA ASP A 698 -11.38 27.96 -10.12
C ASP A 698 -11.55 27.39 -11.55
N ALA A 699 -10.81 27.90 -12.52
CA ALA A 699 -10.83 27.37 -13.88
C ALA A 699 -10.19 25.98 -13.99
N ASP A 700 -9.24 25.65 -13.11
CA ASP A 700 -8.51 24.36 -13.13
C ASP A 700 -9.38 23.23 -12.57
N ASN A 701 -10.25 23.53 -11.60
CA ASN A 701 -11.18 22.57 -10.99
C ASN A 701 -12.59 23.17 -10.85
N PRO A 702 -13.31 23.37 -11.99
CA PRO A 702 -14.59 24.07 -12.01
C PRO A 702 -15.71 23.30 -11.30
N VAL A 703 -16.72 24.04 -10.85
CA VAL A 703 -17.93 23.48 -10.22
C VAL A 703 -18.92 23.04 -11.31
N SER A 704 -19.51 21.84 -11.12
CA SER A 704 -20.59 21.36 -11.96
C SER A 704 -21.90 22.07 -11.68
N PRO A 705 -22.61 22.56 -12.69
CA PRO A 705 -23.97 23.08 -12.52
C PRO A 705 -25.01 21.98 -12.30
N LEU A 706 -24.66 20.69 -12.51
CA LEU A 706 -25.58 19.56 -12.44
C LEU A 706 -25.62 18.91 -11.06
N TYR A 707 -24.45 18.74 -10.41
CA TYR A 707 -24.37 18.13 -9.07
C TYR A 707 -23.76 19.04 -8.00
N GLY A 708 -23.38 20.27 -8.34
CA GLY A 708 -22.91 21.28 -7.40
C GLY A 708 -21.52 21.04 -6.80
N GLY A 709 -20.89 19.91 -7.11
CA GLY A 709 -19.50 19.59 -6.71
C GLY A 709 -18.48 20.02 -7.75
N ARG A 710 -17.21 19.99 -7.38
CA ARG A 710 -16.10 20.26 -8.31
C ARG A 710 -15.86 19.10 -9.28
N MET A 711 -15.20 19.39 -10.40
CA MET A 711 -14.82 18.40 -11.41
C MET A 711 -13.99 17.27 -10.80
N VAL A 712 -12.87 17.59 -10.15
CA VAL A 712 -12.07 16.63 -9.39
C VAL A 712 -12.49 16.65 -7.93
N ASP A 713 -12.92 15.50 -7.42
CA ASP A 713 -13.30 15.33 -6.01
C ASP A 713 -12.04 15.12 -5.16
N MET A 714 -11.66 16.15 -4.39
CA MET A 714 -10.49 16.13 -3.53
C MET A 714 -10.50 15.02 -2.46
N SER A 715 -11.68 14.54 -2.07
CA SER A 715 -11.80 13.45 -1.09
C SER A 715 -11.59 12.08 -1.73
N ARG A 716 -11.53 12.00 -3.06
CA ARG A 716 -11.43 10.78 -3.86
C ARG A 716 -10.17 10.76 -4.73
N ILE A 717 -9.10 11.41 -4.27
CA ILE A 717 -7.76 11.26 -4.83
C ILE A 717 -7.06 10.18 -4.01
N TYR A 718 -7.05 8.94 -4.54
CA TYR A 718 -6.46 7.80 -3.87
C TYR A 718 -4.97 7.72 -4.19
N LEU A 719 -4.13 7.90 -3.18
CA LEU A 719 -2.69 7.79 -3.37
C LEU A 719 -2.27 6.32 -3.45
N TRP A 720 -1.55 5.95 -4.47
CA TRP A 720 -0.99 4.61 -4.68
C TRP A 720 0.46 4.55 -4.17
N ALA A 721 0.82 3.72 -3.15
CA ALA A 721 -0.05 2.94 -2.31
C ALA A 721 0.46 2.92 -0.87
N TRP A 722 -0.45 2.59 0.06
CA TRP A 722 -0.11 2.25 1.44
C TRP A 722 -0.09 0.72 1.57
N ASP A 723 0.89 0.17 2.29
CA ASP A 723 1.03 -1.28 2.45
C ASP A 723 0.47 -1.76 3.79
N ALA A 724 -0.27 -2.87 3.77
CA ALA A 724 -0.77 -3.50 4.99
C ALA A 724 0.36 -4.09 5.87
N ARG A 725 1.56 -4.27 5.31
CA ARG A 725 2.76 -4.69 6.03
C ARG A 725 3.38 -3.50 6.77
N PRO A 726 3.57 -3.59 8.10
CA PRO A 726 3.99 -2.43 8.89
C PRO A 726 5.49 -2.22 8.85
N PHE A 727 5.92 -0.96 8.89
CA PHE A 727 7.30 -0.61 9.17
C PHE A 727 7.61 -0.86 10.67
N PRO A 728 8.84 -1.28 11.04
CA PRO A 728 9.97 -1.58 10.15
C PRO A 728 10.04 -3.04 9.68
N ALA A 729 9.05 -3.87 10.06
CA ALA A 729 9.09 -5.27 9.64
C ALA A 729 9.16 -5.36 8.12
N PHE A 730 8.28 -4.67 7.40
CA PHE A 730 8.47 -4.43 5.99
C PHE A 730 9.13 -3.04 5.78
N PRO A 731 10.17 -2.92 4.97
CA PRO A 731 10.76 -3.92 4.08
C PRO A 731 11.94 -4.72 4.67
N LEU A 732 12.27 -4.56 5.96
CA LEU A 732 13.53 -5.05 6.53
C LEU A 732 13.54 -6.57 6.79
N ARG A 733 12.38 -7.21 6.95
CA ARG A 733 12.24 -8.65 7.20
C ARG A 733 12.16 -9.41 5.87
N THR A 734 13.27 -9.47 5.14
CA THR A 734 13.38 -10.22 3.87
C THR A 734 13.26 -11.74 4.05
N ASP A 735 13.42 -12.22 5.28
CA ASP A 735 13.13 -13.61 5.67
C ASP A 735 11.62 -13.94 5.68
N VAL A 736 10.76 -12.91 5.75
CA VAL A 736 9.30 -13.01 5.69
C VAL A 736 8.77 -12.58 4.32
N TRP A 737 9.30 -11.48 3.77
CA TRP A 737 8.86 -10.87 2.52
C TRP A 737 10.06 -10.60 1.61
N SER A 738 10.18 -11.40 0.54
CA SER A 738 11.31 -11.34 -0.39
C SER A 738 11.33 -10.11 -1.30
N ASP A 739 10.24 -9.32 -1.35
CA ASP A 739 10.07 -8.15 -2.20
C ASP A 739 10.47 -6.82 -1.53
N GLY A 740 11.09 -6.87 -0.35
CA GLY A 740 11.46 -5.66 0.40
C GLY A 740 12.36 -4.69 -0.37
N ASP A 741 13.22 -5.20 -1.24
CA ASP A 741 14.13 -4.37 -2.05
C ASP A 741 13.44 -3.64 -3.22
N ASN A 742 12.19 -3.97 -3.55
CA ASN A 742 11.45 -3.50 -4.72
C ASN A 742 10.23 -2.61 -4.37
N CYS A 743 10.28 -1.86 -3.29
CA CYS A 743 9.12 -1.12 -2.77
C CYS A 743 9.02 0.35 -3.23
N PHE A 744 9.46 0.70 -4.44
CA PHE A 744 9.47 2.07 -4.97
C PHE A 744 8.09 2.70 -5.22
N HIS A 745 7.03 1.90 -5.23
CA HIS A 745 5.64 2.35 -5.42
C HIS A 745 4.96 2.78 -4.11
N ILE A 746 5.54 2.44 -2.95
CA ILE A 746 4.95 2.77 -1.65
C ILE A 746 5.14 4.24 -1.34
N LEU A 747 4.14 4.85 -0.73
CA LEU A 747 4.20 6.24 -0.25
C LEU A 747 5.28 6.36 0.83
N THR A 748 6.44 6.88 0.47
CA THR A 748 7.63 6.87 1.32
C THR A 748 7.83 8.14 2.13
N GLU A 749 7.19 9.27 1.77
CA GLU A 749 7.46 10.57 2.40
C GLU A 749 6.24 11.38 2.84
N ILE A 750 5.17 10.74 3.25
CA ILE A 750 4.11 11.52 3.92
C ILE A 750 4.59 12.10 5.26
N ALA A 751 5.68 11.59 5.84
CA ALA A 751 6.10 11.91 7.20
C ALA A 751 7.53 12.41 7.40
N GLU A 752 8.45 12.42 6.40
CA GLU A 752 9.86 12.76 6.72
C GLU A 752 10.56 13.74 5.80
N ASN A 753 11.40 14.56 6.48
CA ASN A 753 12.59 15.15 5.87
C ASN A 753 13.82 14.45 6.47
N ARG A 754 14.69 13.87 5.66
CA ARG A 754 15.96 13.34 6.13
C ARG A 754 16.84 14.49 6.60
N SER A 755 17.15 14.52 7.88
CA SER A 755 18.29 15.28 8.35
C SER A 755 19.55 14.75 7.68
N SER A 756 20.21 15.62 6.91
CA SER A 756 21.56 15.56 6.38
C SER A 756 22.46 14.51 7.06
N ARG A 757 23.11 13.69 6.24
CA ARG A 757 24.39 13.08 6.59
C ARG A 757 25.30 14.19 7.08
N VAL A 758 25.62 14.22 8.36
CA VAL A 758 26.84 14.87 8.83
C VAL A 758 27.97 14.05 8.21
N SER A 759 28.59 14.59 7.18
CA SER A 759 29.79 14.02 6.59
C SER A 759 30.92 14.09 7.60
N ASP A 760 31.23 12.99 8.23
CA ASP A 760 32.50 12.82 8.92
C ASP A 760 33.57 12.60 7.86
N ARG A 761 34.16 13.72 7.38
CA ARG A 761 35.37 13.71 6.58
C ARG A 761 36.56 13.43 7.51
N GLY A 762 36.98 12.20 7.53
CA GLY A 762 38.28 11.88 8.10
C GLY A 762 38.46 10.42 8.46
N ARG A 763 38.79 9.57 7.51
CA ARG A 763 39.92 8.63 7.45
C ARG A 763 39.72 7.60 6.37
N ASN A 764 40.66 7.58 5.44
CA ASN A 764 40.84 6.54 4.44
C ASN A 764 40.84 5.15 5.04
N ARG A 765 40.02 4.24 4.51
CA ARG A 765 40.38 2.86 4.14
C ARG A 765 39.31 2.25 3.26
N GLU A 766 39.78 1.67 2.17
CA GLU A 766 39.02 0.86 1.23
C GLU A 766 38.21 -0.22 1.94
N SER A 767 36.90 -0.20 1.72
CA SER A 767 36.05 -1.38 1.86
C SER A 767 34.85 -1.22 0.95
N SER A 768 34.63 -2.23 0.14
CA SER A 768 33.54 -2.43 -0.78
C SER A 768 32.21 -1.86 -0.26
N THR A 769 31.71 -0.86 -0.96
CA THR A 769 30.41 -0.23 -0.71
C THR A 769 29.32 -1.20 -1.13
N VAL A 770 28.83 -1.99 -0.20
CA VAL A 770 27.53 -2.62 -0.32
C VAL A 770 26.52 -1.51 -0.05
N THR A 771 25.91 -0.99 -1.10
CA THR A 771 24.82 -0.03 -1.03
C THR A 771 23.58 -0.78 -0.55
N THR A 772 23.37 -0.83 0.75
CA THR A 772 22.10 -1.30 1.31
C THR A 772 21.05 -0.25 1.06
N TRP A 773 20.22 -0.51 0.07
CA TRP A 773 19.01 0.24 -0.21
C TRP A 773 17.98 -0.10 0.87
N SER A 774 17.86 0.73 1.87
CA SER A 774 16.73 0.63 2.78
C SER A 774 15.53 1.30 2.12
N CYS A 775 14.57 0.50 1.71
CA CYS A 775 13.20 0.93 1.51
C CYS A 775 12.67 1.41 2.86
N VAL A 776 12.87 2.65 3.17
CA VAL A 776 12.42 3.21 4.43
C VAL A 776 11.10 3.91 4.11
N ARG A 777 9.99 3.29 4.57
CA ARG A 777 8.88 4.11 4.97
C ARG A 777 9.50 5.15 5.85
N VAL A 778 9.76 6.27 5.30
CA VAL A 778 10.08 7.48 5.99
C VAL A 778 10.78 7.31 7.37
N ARG A 779 12.02 7.60 7.43
CA ARG A 779 12.66 7.95 8.69
C ARG A 779 12.65 9.45 8.92
#